data_ecefce66cdc3f7bddbc7890528cadfaf
#
_entry.id   ecefce66cdc3f7bddbc7890528cadfaf
#
_cell.length_a   1.000
_cell.length_b   1.000
_cell.length_c   1.000
_cell.angle_alpha   90.00
_cell.angle_beta   90.00
_cell.angle_gamma   90.00
#
_symmetry.space_group_name_H-M   'P 1'
#
loop_
_entity.id
_entity.type
_entity.pdbx_description
1 polymer ?
#
loop_
_entity_poly.entity_id
_entity_poly.type
_entity_poly.pdbx_seq_one_letter_code
_entity_poly.pdbx_strand_id
1 'polypeptide(L)'
;MWRKFSLLLGTSIALNAAQVDIYALDAKKEGDILTANNDVIIFSDFYFITANKAIYNEKTGDVELFGDVNILRGQNERSHSDYAKINLNSNQADFSNFFFSNNNLEVWFQSKTSHLNDKVFESKVSAVSSCNVEDPDWEIRFSKGWLNRETNFVHLYNARLYVKNTPVFYLPYFGFSADTHRQSGLLIPKIVLKSSEGLYYEQPIYIATQENWDLELDPQIRTNRGFGLYSTLRFLDSPYSTGELNFGAFRENSSYFHDENLKNQTHYGIELKYSRDDLIKSLLSDNFQEGLWIDATYLNDVDYLNLGSRDYRDLNSLVTSKINYFLADENNFYGAYARYYIDTSKLSNNTTLQEYPSFQYHRFLNNLFDERLRYSFDASFHNFYRPAGSYANELNLDLPISYHNAFFGDFLHFTFTERFYASFVNYSNDPERNHEHYFRNTHDFNLYTDLSKAYENFFHTLNLGVNYILPGAKSGKITQDYLEEYDKENEHTSLYAVQYFYNNEEQKKLKHRISLDYLNKQNEFYELENLLTYYFNENINLNSEMLYSYEQSRFTNVISQIEVNTNSKFNWMFSHAYQNDEYGKYSFIGTRANYIATPNYNLFGGIWFDTQRAHANMWELGYTYQRKCWNYSLMYRERIDPQLTSGGITAKNQSGVYFIFNFYPLGGVKYDFSLAESENKI
;
A
#
# COMPACT_ATOMS: atom_id res chain seq x y z
N MET A 1 -6.97 -11.43 8.50
CA MET A 1 -7.51 -11.36 9.87
C MET A 1 -8.99 -11.77 9.97
N TRP A 2 -9.69 -11.92 8.87
CA TRP A 2 -11.12 -12.29 8.75
C TRP A 2 -11.42 -13.81 8.82
N ARG A 3 -10.40 -14.64 8.90
CA ARG A 3 -10.54 -16.11 8.94
C ARG A 3 -11.28 -16.68 10.16
N LYS A 4 -11.75 -15.84 11.08
CA LYS A 4 -12.22 -16.29 12.38
C LYS A 4 -13.73 -16.14 12.62
N PHE A 5 -14.48 -15.45 11.75
CA PHE A 5 -15.90 -15.19 11.99
C PHE A 5 -16.85 -16.26 11.44
N SER A 6 -16.48 -16.96 10.38
CA SER A 6 -17.33 -17.99 9.76
C SER A 6 -17.56 -19.23 10.59
N LEU A 7 -16.77 -19.44 11.63
CA LEU A 7 -16.94 -20.57 12.55
C LEU A 7 -17.97 -20.32 13.66
N LEU A 8 -18.49 -19.11 13.79
CA LEU A 8 -19.25 -18.68 14.95
C LEU A 8 -20.67 -19.26 15.06
N LEU A 9 -21.30 -19.56 13.94
CA LEU A 9 -22.71 -20.02 13.91
C LEU A 9 -22.94 -21.15 12.91
N GLY A 10 -21.89 -21.56 12.20
CA GLY A 10 -21.95 -22.61 11.17
C GLY A 10 -21.72 -24.03 11.65
N THR A 11 -21.69 -24.25 12.95
CA THR A 11 -21.45 -25.61 13.46
C THR A 11 -22.71 -26.44 13.30
N SER A 12 -22.70 -27.32 12.30
CA SER A 12 -23.67 -28.39 12.20
C SER A 12 -23.65 -29.19 13.52
N ILE A 13 -24.74 -29.16 14.25
CA ILE A 13 -25.07 -30.21 15.22
C ILE A 13 -25.47 -31.43 14.34
N ALA A 14 -24.52 -31.97 13.61
CA ALA A 14 -24.68 -33.25 12.97
C ALA A 14 -24.24 -34.31 13.97
N LEU A 15 -25.16 -34.77 14.76
CA LEU A 15 -25.04 -36.04 15.47
C LEU A 15 -25.21 -37.15 14.43
N ASN A 16 -24.26 -37.30 13.50
CA ASN A 16 -24.18 -38.51 12.70
C ASN A 16 -23.80 -39.66 13.61
N ALA A 17 -24.69 -40.61 13.78
CA ALA A 17 -24.51 -42.00 14.29
C ALA A 17 -23.25 -42.26 15.21
N ALA A 18 -22.80 -41.26 15.94
CA ALA A 18 -21.77 -41.40 16.95
C ALA A 18 -22.42 -42.02 18.17
N GLN A 19 -21.71 -42.92 18.82
CA GLN A 19 -22.13 -43.49 20.08
C GLN A 19 -22.35 -42.33 21.09
N VAL A 20 -23.59 -42.21 21.60
CA VAL A 20 -23.95 -41.18 22.57
C VAL A 20 -24.16 -41.87 23.92
N ASP A 21 -23.36 -41.52 24.90
CA ASP A 21 -23.46 -42.03 26.25
C ASP A 21 -24.23 -41.03 27.11
N ILE A 22 -25.28 -41.53 27.81
CA ILE A 22 -26.12 -40.72 28.70
C ILE A 22 -25.97 -41.21 30.12
N TYR A 23 -25.56 -40.32 31.02
CA TYR A 23 -25.43 -40.57 32.45
C TYR A 23 -26.44 -39.68 33.20
N ALA A 24 -27.12 -40.23 34.18
CA ALA A 24 -28.04 -39.49 35.06
C ALA A 24 -28.19 -40.23 36.40
N LEU A 25 -28.63 -39.53 37.45
CA LEU A 25 -28.91 -40.13 38.73
C LEU A 25 -30.16 -40.99 38.70
N ASP A 26 -31.14 -40.63 37.86
CA ASP A 26 -32.37 -41.37 37.63
C ASP A 26 -32.72 -41.38 36.15
N ALA A 27 -32.96 -42.55 35.59
CA ALA A 27 -33.31 -42.73 34.19
C ALA A 27 -34.44 -43.76 34.06
N LYS A 28 -35.48 -43.38 33.30
CA LYS A 28 -36.65 -44.23 33.03
C LYS A 28 -36.94 -44.29 31.55
N LYS A 29 -37.13 -45.50 31.02
CA LYS A 29 -37.55 -45.70 29.62
C LYS A 29 -39.01 -46.18 29.61
N GLU A 30 -39.88 -45.47 28.88
CA GLU A 30 -41.29 -45.85 28.64
C GLU A 30 -41.57 -45.82 27.15
N GLY A 31 -41.65 -47.02 26.56
CA GLY A 31 -41.74 -47.14 25.08
C GLY A 31 -40.53 -46.55 24.37
N ASP A 32 -40.80 -45.62 23.47
CA ASP A 32 -39.80 -44.93 22.69
C ASP A 32 -39.21 -43.68 23.38
N ILE A 33 -39.68 -43.40 24.63
CA ILE A 33 -39.26 -42.22 25.39
C ILE A 33 -38.31 -42.59 26.54
N LEU A 34 -37.11 -42.01 26.51
CA LEU A 34 -36.13 -42.09 27.59
C LEU A 34 -36.18 -40.76 28.35
N THR A 35 -36.44 -40.82 29.65
CA THR A 35 -36.39 -39.66 30.55
C THR A 35 -35.22 -39.86 31.53
N ALA A 36 -34.33 -38.91 31.58
CA ALA A 36 -33.20 -38.82 32.47
C ALA A 36 -33.37 -37.57 33.37
N ASN A 37 -33.22 -37.74 34.69
CA ASN A 37 -33.39 -36.65 35.66
C ASN A 37 -32.20 -36.55 36.58
N ASN A 38 -31.95 -35.35 37.08
CA ASN A 38 -30.90 -34.99 38.02
C ASN A 38 -29.48 -35.24 37.47
N ASP A 39 -28.77 -34.16 37.27
CA ASP A 39 -27.38 -34.14 36.83
C ASP A 39 -27.16 -34.98 35.56
N VAL A 40 -27.93 -34.71 34.53
CA VAL A 40 -27.83 -35.41 33.25
C VAL A 40 -26.56 -34.96 32.52
N ILE A 41 -25.77 -35.92 32.12
CA ILE A 41 -24.57 -35.73 31.29
C ILE A 41 -24.73 -36.56 30.01
N ILE A 42 -24.61 -35.87 28.86
CA ILE A 42 -24.63 -36.50 27.55
C ILE A 42 -23.25 -36.28 26.92
N PHE A 43 -22.60 -37.35 26.55
CA PHE A 43 -21.25 -37.36 26.02
C PHE A 43 -21.25 -37.97 24.60
N SER A 44 -20.57 -37.31 23.67
CA SER A 44 -20.27 -37.85 22.34
C SER A 44 -18.87 -37.42 21.93
N ASP A 45 -18.33 -37.95 20.84
CA ASP A 45 -17.00 -37.58 20.35
C ASP A 45 -16.79 -36.08 20.17
N PHE A 46 -17.85 -35.32 19.95
CA PHE A 46 -17.80 -33.90 19.63
C PHE A 46 -18.45 -32.99 20.67
N TYR A 47 -19.33 -33.50 21.53
CA TYR A 47 -20.13 -32.70 22.44
C TYR A 47 -20.10 -33.27 23.86
N PHE A 48 -20.02 -32.37 24.84
CA PHE A 48 -20.31 -32.63 26.22
C PHE A 48 -21.47 -31.73 26.64
N ILE A 49 -22.60 -32.33 27.01
CA ILE A 49 -23.83 -31.61 27.37
C ILE A 49 -24.19 -31.97 28.82
N THR A 50 -24.54 -30.91 29.59
CA THR A 50 -25.14 -31.09 30.93
C THR A 50 -26.51 -30.44 30.97
N ALA A 51 -27.43 -31.03 31.73
CA ALA A 51 -28.76 -30.47 31.97
C ALA A 51 -29.35 -31.03 33.27
N ASN A 52 -30.35 -30.39 33.83
CA ASN A 52 -31.04 -30.95 35.02
C ASN A 52 -31.97 -32.11 34.65
N LYS A 53 -32.54 -32.08 33.42
CA LYS A 53 -33.41 -33.14 32.91
C LYS A 53 -33.23 -33.24 31.37
N ALA A 54 -33.29 -34.48 30.86
CA ALA A 54 -33.35 -34.77 29.44
C ALA A 54 -34.53 -35.72 29.12
N ILE A 55 -35.20 -35.46 28.01
CA ILE A 55 -36.24 -36.35 27.45
C ILE A 55 -35.81 -36.64 26.00
N TYR A 56 -35.62 -37.90 25.68
CA TYR A 56 -35.24 -38.36 24.32
C TYR A 56 -36.35 -39.25 23.78
N ASN A 57 -36.86 -38.87 22.59
CA ASN A 57 -37.83 -39.68 21.86
C ASN A 57 -37.10 -40.41 20.69
N GLU A 58 -36.87 -41.69 20.84
CA GLU A 58 -36.13 -42.50 19.85
C GLU A 58 -36.83 -42.56 18.50
N LYS A 59 -38.17 -42.43 18.44
CA LYS A 59 -38.95 -42.53 17.21
C LYS A 59 -38.87 -41.22 16.40
N THR A 60 -38.89 -40.09 17.03
CA THR A 60 -38.84 -38.76 16.36
C THR A 60 -37.42 -38.20 16.28
N GLY A 61 -36.50 -38.67 17.12
CA GLY A 61 -35.15 -38.14 17.26
C GLY A 61 -35.10 -36.84 18.04
N ASP A 62 -36.20 -36.46 18.74
CA ASP A 62 -36.22 -35.24 19.55
C ASP A 62 -35.54 -35.46 20.91
N VAL A 63 -34.62 -34.56 21.24
CA VAL A 63 -33.99 -34.42 22.56
C VAL A 63 -34.43 -33.09 23.15
N GLU A 64 -35.14 -33.13 24.28
CA GLU A 64 -35.50 -31.94 25.07
C GLU A 64 -34.66 -31.90 26.34
N LEU A 65 -33.99 -30.79 26.59
CA LEU A 65 -33.13 -30.52 27.72
C LEU A 65 -33.69 -29.36 28.53
N PHE A 66 -33.72 -29.52 29.83
CA PHE A 66 -34.36 -28.56 30.74
C PHE A 66 -33.42 -28.21 31.89
N GLY A 67 -33.34 -26.92 32.17
CA GLY A 67 -32.64 -26.32 33.28
C GLY A 67 -31.13 -26.44 33.21
N ASP A 68 -30.46 -25.33 33.23
CA ASP A 68 -29.02 -25.17 33.26
C ASP A 68 -28.30 -26.01 32.16
N VAL A 69 -28.83 -25.89 30.92
CA VAL A 69 -28.34 -26.66 29.80
C VAL A 69 -27.00 -26.07 29.34
N ASN A 70 -25.91 -26.79 29.54
CA ASN A 70 -24.57 -26.38 29.06
C ASN A 70 -24.11 -27.32 27.96
N ILE A 71 -23.64 -26.77 26.86
CA ILE A 71 -23.10 -27.51 25.72
C ILE A 71 -21.67 -27.05 25.45
N LEU A 72 -20.71 -27.96 25.58
CA LEU A 72 -19.33 -27.73 25.24
C LEU A 72 -19.00 -28.46 23.95
N ARG A 73 -18.36 -27.80 23.00
CA ARG A 73 -17.85 -28.37 21.79
C ARG A 73 -16.37 -28.08 21.64
N GLY A 74 -15.58 -29.14 21.79
CA GLY A 74 -14.13 -28.97 21.86
C GLY A 74 -13.73 -28.12 23.07
N GLN A 75 -12.57 -27.42 22.95
CA GLN A 75 -12.04 -26.60 24.06
C GLN A 75 -12.51 -25.12 23.99
N ASN A 76 -13.08 -24.69 22.87
CA ASN A 76 -13.24 -23.28 22.54
C ASN A 76 -14.68 -22.79 22.44
N GLU A 77 -15.66 -23.67 22.26
CA GLU A 77 -17.06 -23.31 22.12
C GLU A 77 -17.87 -23.71 23.33
N ARG A 78 -18.59 -22.77 23.91
CA ARG A 78 -19.47 -22.96 25.04
C ARG A 78 -20.80 -22.33 24.77
N SER A 79 -21.90 -23.05 25.04
CA SER A 79 -23.23 -22.47 25.07
C SER A 79 -23.96 -22.86 26.33
N HIS A 80 -24.86 -21.96 26.74
CA HIS A 80 -25.72 -22.10 27.90
C HIS A 80 -27.15 -21.69 27.54
N SER A 81 -28.16 -22.40 28.04
CA SER A 81 -29.57 -22.06 27.88
C SER A 81 -30.45 -22.63 29.00
N ASP A 82 -31.60 -22.03 29.23
CA ASP A 82 -32.54 -22.58 30.19
C ASP A 82 -33.28 -23.80 29.66
N TYR A 83 -33.46 -23.85 28.32
CA TYR A 83 -34.11 -24.93 27.61
C TYR A 83 -33.51 -25.09 26.23
N ALA A 84 -33.35 -26.33 25.79
CA ALA A 84 -32.99 -26.67 24.43
C ALA A 84 -33.81 -27.84 23.92
N LYS A 85 -34.36 -27.74 22.72
CA LYS A 85 -34.97 -28.84 21.96
C LYS A 85 -34.16 -29.05 20.71
N ILE A 86 -33.63 -30.24 20.52
CA ILE A 86 -32.75 -30.60 19.40
C ILE A 86 -33.37 -31.82 18.70
N ASN A 87 -33.57 -31.75 17.40
CA ASN A 87 -33.96 -32.91 16.61
C ASN A 87 -32.74 -33.48 15.89
N LEU A 88 -32.36 -34.71 16.23
CA LEU A 88 -31.17 -35.38 15.74
C LEU A 88 -31.28 -35.79 14.25
N ASN A 89 -32.52 -35.91 13.74
CA ASN A 89 -32.78 -36.36 12.37
C ASN A 89 -32.82 -35.22 11.35
N SER A 90 -33.25 -33.99 11.81
CA SER A 90 -33.47 -32.82 10.95
C SER A 90 -32.51 -31.67 11.20
N ASN A 91 -31.52 -31.82 12.09
CA ASN A 91 -30.59 -30.77 12.50
C ASN A 91 -31.28 -29.45 12.92
N GLN A 92 -32.48 -29.55 13.48
CA GLN A 92 -33.23 -28.39 14.00
C GLN A 92 -32.99 -28.26 15.50
N ALA A 93 -32.90 -27.03 15.97
CA ALA A 93 -32.77 -26.75 17.39
C ALA A 93 -33.49 -25.46 17.79
N ASP A 94 -34.18 -25.49 18.95
CA ASP A 94 -34.80 -24.35 19.60
C ASP A 94 -34.15 -24.10 20.95
N PHE A 95 -33.84 -22.85 21.26
CA PHE A 95 -33.23 -22.46 22.52
C PHE A 95 -33.99 -21.31 23.17
N SER A 96 -34.08 -21.31 24.50
CA SER A 96 -34.60 -20.23 25.31
C SER A 96 -33.52 -19.69 26.24
N ASN A 97 -33.38 -18.36 26.33
CA ASN A 97 -32.36 -17.65 27.09
C ASN A 97 -30.94 -18.20 26.73
N PHE A 98 -30.64 -18.14 25.43
CA PHE A 98 -29.45 -18.73 24.87
C PHE A 98 -28.25 -17.78 24.96
N PHE A 99 -27.16 -18.29 25.46
CA PHE A 99 -25.83 -17.66 25.45
C PHE A 99 -24.83 -18.58 24.74
N PHE A 100 -23.97 -17.97 23.93
CA PHE A 100 -22.90 -18.67 23.23
C PHE A 100 -21.60 -17.86 23.31
N SER A 101 -20.47 -18.53 23.48
CA SER A 101 -19.15 -17.91 23.40
C SER A 101 -18.16 -18.80 22.66
N ASN A 102 -17.27 -18.16 21.91
CA ASN A 102 -16.16 -18.83 21.21
C ASN A 102 -14.86 -18.13 21.59
N ASN A 103 -13.98 -18.84 22.31
CA ASN A 103 -12.72 -18.28 22.81
C ASN A 103 -11.71 -18.00 21.72
N ASN A 104 -11.75 -18.73 20.58
CA ASN A 104 -10.83 -18.48 19.45
C ASN A 104 -11.17 -17.19 18.72
N LEU A 105 -12.44 -16.81 18.75
CA LEU A 105 -12.97 -15.63 18.07
C LEU A 105 -13.09 -14.44 19.00
N GLU A 106 -12.98 -14.71 20.32
CA GLU A 106 -13.17 -13.72 21.36
C GLU A 106 -14.53 -12.98 21.23
N VAL A 107 -15.59 -13.72 20.84
CA VAL A 107 -16.94 -13.17 20.64
C VAL A 107 -17.95 -13.97 21.44
N TRP A 108 -18.92 -13.26 21.98
CA TRP A 108 -20.10 -13.86 22.61
C TRP A 108 -21.39 -13.31 21.98
N PHE A 109 -22.43 -14.13 22.07
CA PHE A 109 -23.76 -13.85 21.57
C PHE A 109 -24.79 -14.27 22.63
N GLN A 110 -25.85 -13.48 22.83
CA GLN A 110 -26.96 -13.84 23.67
C GLN A 110 -28.29 -13.53 22.99
N SER A 111 -29.35 -14.30 23.30
CA SER A 111 -30.67 -14.08 22.77
C SER A 111 -31.76 -14.60 23.71
N LYS A 112 -32.95 -14.00 23.66
CA LYS A 112 -34.11 -14.51 24.41
C LYS A 112 -34.62 -15.80 23.80
N THR A 113 -34.69 -15.90 22.48
CA THR A 113 -35.10 -17.11 21.76
C THR A 113 -34.24 -17.25 20.49
N SER A 114 -33.80 -18.47 20.23
CA SER A 114 -33.06 -18.83 18.97
C SER A 114 -33.66 -20.08 18.37
N HIS A 115 -33.71 -20.11 17.07
CA HIS A 115 -34.12 -21.24 16.24
C HIS A 115 -33.05 -21.54 15.18
N LEU A 116 -32.62 -22.78 15.13
CA LEU A 116 -31.66 -23.28 14.17
C LEU A 116 -32.36 -24.28 13.24
N ASN A 117 -32.18 -24.11 11.94
CA ASN A 117 -32.47 -25.14 10.94
C ASN A 117 -31.22 -25.34 10.05
N ASP A 118 -31.29 -26.23 9.07
CA ASP A 118 -30.15 -26.58 8.22
C ASP A 118 -29.52 -25.34 7.55
N LYS A 119 -30.31 -24.34 7.21
CA LYS A 119 -29.88 -23.18 6.39
C LYS A 119 -29.78 -21.88 7.16
N VAL A 120 -30.55 -21.73 8.24
CA VAL A 120 -30.71 -20.45 8.91
C VAL A 120 -30.66 -20.61 10.42
N PHE A 121 -29.91 -19.73 11.09
CA PHE A 121 -29.98 -19.50 12.53
C PHE A 121 -30.72 -18.18 12.77
N GLU A 122 -31.90 -18.23 13.34
CA GLU A 122 -32.73 -17.06 13.70
C GLU A 122 -32.63 -16.75 15.19
N SER A 123 -32.68 -15.47 15.53
CA SER A 123 -32.68 -15.03 16.92
C SER A 123 -33.58 -13.79 17.15
N LYS A 124 -34.11 -13.65 18.34
CA LYS A 124 -34.93 -12.50 18.74
C LYS A 124 -34.46 -11.93 20.07
N VAL A 125 -34.52 -10.59 20.19
CA VAL A 125 -34.05 -9.84 21.37
C VAL A 125 -32.65 -10.29 21.77
N SER A 126 -31.69 -9.89 20.96
CA SER A 126 -30.35 -10.44 20.99
C SER A 126 -29.30 -9.37 21.17
N ALA A 127 -28.13 -9.78 21.64
CA ALA A 127 -26.93 -8.94 21.71
C ALA A 127 -25.67 -9.73 21.28
N VAL A 128 -24.70 -9.02 20.75
CA VAL A 128 -23.40 -9.56 20.35
C VAL A 128 -22.28 -8.59 20.73
N SER A 129 -21.17 -9.11 21.22
CA SER A 129 -19.95 -8.35 21.50
C SER A 129 -18.72 -9.25 21.55
N SER A 130 -17.53 -8.63 21.49
CA SER A 130 -16.24 -9.26 21.78
C SER A 130 -15.62 -8.77 23.08
N CYS A 131 -16.30 -7.91 23.79
CA CYS A 131 -15.85 -7.40 25.08
C CYS A 131 -16.17 -8.36 26.23
N ASN A 132 -15.80 -7.97 27.46
CA ASN A 132 -16.16 -8.74 28.63
C ASN A 132 -17.68 -8.91 28.73
N VAL A 133 -18.13 -10.12 29.04
CA VAL A 133 -19.56 -10.48 29.12
C VAL A 133 -20.29 -9.73 30.22
N GLU A 134 -19.64 -9.55 31.39
CA GLU A 134 -20.27 -8.94 32.57
C GLU A 134 -20.44 -7.44 32.41
N ASP A 135 -19.49 -6.74 31.80
CA ASP A 135 -19.51 -5.29 31.60
C ASP A 135 -18.88 -4.95 30.24
N PRO A 136 -19.60 -5.17 29.14
CA PRO A 136 -19.07 -4.91 27.81
C PRO A 136 -18.83 -3.42 27.58
N ASP A 137 -17.65 -3.07 27.06
CA ASP A 137 -17.35 -1.71 26.62
C ASP A 137 -18.26 -1.31 25.44
N TRP A 138 -18.57 -2.27 24.56
CA TRP A 138 -19.55 -2.10 23.50
C TRP A 138 -20.34 -3.40 23.26
N GLU A 139 -21.56 -3.26 22.78
CA GLU A 139 -22.40 -4.36 22.28
C GLU A 139 -23.38 -3.87 21.22
N ILE A 140 -23.75 -4.73 20.29
CA ILE A 140 -24.84 -4.48 19.34
C ILE A 140 -26.07 -5.25 19.82
N ARG A 141 -27.13 -4.53 20.20
CA ARG A 141 -28.45 -5.10 20.54
C ARG A 141 -29.36 -4.97 19.32
N PHE A 142 -30.13 -6.01 19.04
CA PHE A 142 -31.07 -6.02 17.92
C PHE A 142 -32.35 -6.79 18.25
N SER A 143 -33.46 -6.42 17.57
CA SER A 143 -34.75 -7.00 17.84
C SER A 143 -34.96 -8.36 17.21
N LYS A 144 -34.46 -8.54 15.99
CA LYS A 144 -34.45 -9.79 15.23
C LYS A 144 -33.18 -9.86 14.39
N GLY A 145 -32.60 -11.06 14.29
CA GLY A 145 -31.49 -11.33 13.37
C GLY A 145 -31.56 -12.74 12.84
N TRP A 146 -30.90 -12.96 11.71
CA TRP A 146 -30.62 -14.30 11.22
C TRP A 146 -29.29 -14.36 10.50
N LEU A 147 -28.64 -15.51 10.59
CA LEU A 147 -27.48 -15.91 9.82
C LEU A 147 -27.93 -16.92 8.77
N ASN A 148 -27.68 -16.64 7.50
CA ASN A 148 -27.76 -17.64 6.44
C ASN A 148 -26.47 -18.48 6.47
N ARG A 149 -26.59 -19.78 6.72
CA ARG A 149 -25.46 -20.70 6.90
C ARG A 149 -24.81 -21.12 5.56
N GLU A 150 -25.50 -20.96 4.44
CA GLU A 150 -24.95 -21.23 3.11
C GLU A 150 -24.07 -20.07 2.63
N THR A 151 -24.49 -18.84 2.89
CA THR A 151 -23.78 -17.62 2.47
C THR A 151 -22.95 -16.99 3.59
N ASN A 152 -23.10 -17.47 4.82
CA ASN A 152 -22.54 -16.89 6.04
C ASN A 152 -22.84 -15.41 6.24
N PHE A 153 -23.98 -14.93 5.71
CA PHE A 153 -24.38 -13.54 5.81
C PHE A 153 -25.34 -13.33 6.99
N VAL A 154 -25.03 -12.33 7.83
CA VAL A 154 -25.80 -11.94 9.00
C VAL A 154 -26.70 -10.76 8.67
N HIS A 155 -27.97 -10.88 9.02
CA HIS A 155 -28.96 -9.84 8.90
C HIS A 155 -29.45 -9.44 10.30
N LEU A 156 -29.32 -8.15 10.66
CA LEU A 156 -29.79 -7.60 11.93
C LEU A 156 -30.80 -6.50 11.69
N TYR A 157 -31.93 -6.53 12.42
CA TYR A 157 -32.96 -5.52 12.35
C TYR A 157 -33.07 -4.73 13.66
N ASN A 158 -33.24 -3.41 13.51
CA ASN A 158 -33.23 -2.46 14.62
C ASN A 158 -31.95 -2.57 15.45
N ALA A 159 -30.82 -2.65 14.76
CA ALA A 159 -29.50 -2.75 15.39
C ALA A 159 -29.15 -1.44 16.10
N ARG A 160 -28.79 -1.52 17.36
CA ARG A 160 -28.35 -0.40 18.19
C ARG A 160 -26.97 -0.72 18.75
N LEU A 161 -26.00 0.12 18.45
CA LEU A 161 -24.70 0.06 19.07
C LEU A 161 -24.76 0.78 20.42
N TYR A 162 -24.39 0.06 21.46
CA TYR A 162 -24.20 0.60 22.79
C TYR A 162 -22.72 0.71 23.12
N VAL A 163 -22.32 1.84 23.70
CA VAL A 163 -21.03 2.01 24.37
C VAL A 163 -21.36 2.08 25.85
N LYS A 164 -20.93 1.06 26.60
CA LYS A 164 -21.45 0.79 27.90
C LYS A 164 -22.99 0.66 27.84
N ASN A 165 -23.71 1.42 28.62
CA ASN A 165 -25.19 1.40 28.63
C ASN A 165 -25.82 2.50 27.77
N THR A 166 -25.04 3.28 27.02
CA THR A 166 -25.53 4.42 26.22
C THR A 166 -25.67 4.00 24.76
N PRO A 167 -26.85 4.10 24.13
CA PRO A 167 -27.01 3.86 22.71
C PRO A 167 -26.39 5.04 21.94
N VAL A 168 -25.39 4.74 21.10
CA VAL A 168 -24.63 5.74 20.34
C VAL A 168 -24.95 5.74 18.85
N PHE A 169 -25.48 4.62 18.33
CA PHE A 169 -25.80 4.50 16.93
C PHE A 169 -26.99 3.55 16.71
N TYR A 170 -27.81 3.84 15.70
CA TYR A 170 -28.98 3.05 15.33
C TYR A 170 -29.06 2.86 13.83
N LEU A 171 -29.25 1.60 13.41
CA LEU A 171 -29.58 1.23 12.04
C LEU A 171 -30.87 0.40 12.01
N PRO A 172 -31.84 0.76 11.17
CA PRO A 172 -33.05 -0.05 11.01
C PRO A 172 -32.72 -1.44 10.45
N TYR A 173 -31.69 -1.52 9.64
CA TYR A 173 -31.11 -2.76 9.10
C TYR A 173 -29.59 -2.65 9.06
N PHE A 174 -28.90 -3.72 9.48
CA PHE A 174 -27.47 -3.88 9.36
C PHE A 174 -27.14 -5.30 8.91
N GLY A 175 -26.43 -5.45 7.80
CA GLY A 175 -26.01 -6.73 7.26
C GLY A 175 -24.51 -6.78 7.04
N PHE A 176 -23.91 -7.92 7.38
CA PHE A 176 -22.48 -8.15 7.18
C PHE A 176 -22.20 -9.64 6.99
N SER A 177 -21.08 -9.96 6.35
CA SER A 177 -20.61 -11.33 6.24
C SER A 177 -19.93 -11.79 7.52
N ALA A 178 -20.31 -12.96 8.02
CA ALA A 178 -19.62 -13.66 9.09
C ALA A 178 -18.46 -14.52 8.56
N ASP A 179 -18.26 -14.55 7.26
CA ASP A 179 -17.24 -15.36 6.58
C ASP A 179 -16.05 -14.52 6.13
N THR A 180 -14.98 -15.21 5.79
CA THR A 180 -13.78 -14.66 5.14
C THR A 180 -13.99 -14.36 3.65
N HIS A 181 -15.06 -14.85 3.04
CA HIS A 181 -15.37 -14.57 1.66
C HIS A 181 -15.81 -13.12 1.48
N ARG A 182 -15.40 -12.54 0.37
CA ARG A 182 -15.76 -11.16 0.00
C ARG A 182 -17.27 -11.07 -0.23
N GLN A 183 -17.94 -10.21 0.50
CA GLN A 183 -19.39 -10.01 0.37
C GLN A 183 -19.75 -8.53 0.38
N SER A 184 -20.82 -8.21 -0.34
CA SER A 184 -21.35 -6.86 -0.44
C SER A 184 -21.92 -6.37 0.88
N GLY A 185 -21.70 -5.08 1.20
CA GLY A 185 -22.23 -4.47 2.42
C GLY A 185 -21.79 -3.01 2.60
N LEU A 186 -22.31 -2.38 3.63
CA LEU A 186 -21.85 -1.06 4.06
C LEU A 186 -20.56 -1.21 4.86
N LEU A 187 -19.55 -0.42 4.52
CA LEU A 187 -18.34 -0.31 5.30
C LEU A 187 -18.47 0.80 6.34
N ILE A 188 -17.49 0.91 7.23
CA ILE A 188 -17.52 1.92 8.30
C ILE A 188 -17.39 3.31 7.70
N PRO A 189 -18.28 4.26 8.05
CA PRO A 189 -18.22 5.60 7.53
C PRO A 189 -17.01 6.37 8.06
N LYS A 190 -16.49 7.29 7.23
CA LYS A 190 -15.48 8.27 7.63
C LYS A 190 -16.18 9.56 8.07
N ILE A 191 -15.76 10.11 9.21
CA ILE A 191 -16.26 11.35 9.76
C ILE A 191 -15.08 12.24 10.12
N VAL A 192 -15.01 13.42 9.51
CA VAL A 192 -13.92 14.38 9.72
C VAL A 192 -14.49 15.78 9.88
N LEU A 193 -13.96 16.54 10.84
CA LEU A 193 -14.24 17.96 10.98
C LEU A 193 -13.08 18.77 10.39
N LYS A 194 -13.35 19.57 9.37
CA LYS A 194 -12.38 20.43 8.73
C LYS A 194 -12.77 21.89 8.82
N SER A 195 -11.80 22.78 9.06
CA SER A 195 -12.04 24.21 9.26
C SER A 195 -12.74 24.90 8.08
N SER A 196 -12.39 24.54 6.85
CA SER A 196 -12.94 25.16 5.62
C SER A 196 -14.08 24.39 4.98
N GLU A 197 -14.12 23.07 5.16
CA GLU A 197 -15.09 22.20 4.48
C GLU A 197 -16.26 21.80 5.37
N GLY A 198 -16.20 22.10 6.69
CA GLY A 198 -17.19 21.71 7.68
C GLY A 198 -17.11 20.23 8.03
N LEU A 199 -18.26 19.59 8.23
CA LEU A 199 -18.35 18.16 8.47
C LEU A 199 -18.17 17.40 7.14
N TYR A 200 -17.16 16.58 7.07
CA TYR A 200 -16.99 15.58 6.02
C TYR A 200 -17.54 14.24 6.50
N TYR A 201 -18.47 13.71 5.73
CA TYR A 201 -19.05 12.38 5.92
C TYR A 201 -18.93 11.60 4.62
N GLU A 202 -18.39 10.39 4.70
CA GLU A 202 -18.29 9.44 3.59
C GLU A 202 -18.80 8.07 4.05
N GLN A 203 -19.68 7.45 3.25
CA GLN A 203 -20.23 6.13 3.52
C GLN A 203 -19.77 5.14 2.45
N PRO A 204 -18.68 4.38 2.64
CA PRO A 204 -18.29 3.39 1.67
C PRO A 204 -19.31 2.24 1.58
N ILE A 205 -19.60 1.83 0.35
CA ILE A 205 -20.49 0.73 -0.01
C ILE A 205 -19.67 -0.27 -0.83
N TYR A 206 -19.50 -1.46 -0.30
CA TYR A 206 -18.72 -2.51 -0.96
C TYR A 206 -19.63 -3.49 -1.67
N ILE A 207 -19.33 -3.79 -2.94
CA ILE A 207 -20.08 -4.71 -3.82
C ILE A 207 -19.10 -5.76 -4.34
N ALA A 208 -19.31 -7.01 -3.96
CA ALA A 208 -18.50 -8.15 -4.39
C ALA A 208 -19.43 -9.32 -4.73
N THR A 209 -19.85 -9.39 -5.97
CA THR A 209 -20.78 -10.42 -6.47
C THR A 209 -20.06 -11.58 -7.18
N GLN A 210 -18.77 -11.39 -7.50
CA GLN A 210 -17.93 -12.34 -8.21
C GLN A 210 -16.56 -12.45 -7.52
N GLU A 211 -15.87 -13.55 -7.72
CA GLU A 211 -14.54 -13.76 -7.09
C GLU A 211 -13.45 -12.90 -7.72
N ASN A 212 -13.60 -12.54 -9.00
CA ASN A 212 -12.59 -11.86 -9.79
C ASN A 212 -12.74 -10.33 -9.87
N TRP A 213 -13.78 -9.73 -9.26
CA TRP A 213 -13.89 -8.28 -9.16
C TRP A 213 -14.67 -7.83 -7.91
N ASP A 214 -14.42 -6.61 -7.50
CA ASP A 214 -15.23 -5.88 -6.51
C ASP A 214 -15.31 -4.40 -6.86
N LEU A 215 -16.34 -3.76 -6.34
CA LEU A 215 -16.59 -2.34 -6.51
C LEU A 215 -16.85 -1.71 -5.13
N GLU A 216 -16.13 -0.66 -4.82
CA GLU A 216 -16.37 0.20 -3.68
C GLU A 216 -16.92 1.54 -4.17
N LEU A 217 -18.04 1.97 -3.61
CA LEU A 217 -18.68 3.25 -3.89
C LEU A 217 -18.57 4.11 -2.65
N ASP A 218 -18.01 5.30 -2.77
CA ASP A 218 -17.73 6.23 -1.68
C ASP A 218 -18.50 7.54 -1.86
N PRO A 219 -19.85 7.54 -1.68
CA PRO A 219 -20.60 8.79 -1.63
C PRO A 219 -20.15 9.63 -0.43
N GLN A 220 -19.87 10.90 -0.69
CA GLN A 220 -19.39 11.83 0.31
C GLN A 220 -20.13 13.16 0.27
N ILE A 221 -20.25 13.77 1.45
CA ILE A 221 -20.75 15.13 1.62
C ILE A 221 -19.79 15.93 2.52
N ARG A 222 -19.55 17.18 2.16
CA ARG A 222 -18.81 18.17 2.94
C ARG A 222 -19.70 19.39 3.11
N THR A 223 -20.17 19.65 4.33
CA THR A 223 -21.31 20.53 4.60
C THR A 223 -21.14 21.95 4.05
N ASN A 224 -19.92 22.51 4.10
CA ASN A 224 -19.64 23.84 3.57
C ASN A 224 -19.23 23.82 2.09
N ARG A 225 -18.83 22.66 1.57
CA ARG A 225 -18.19 22.57 0.25
C ARG A 225 -19.13 21.97 -0.80
N GLY A 226 -19.70 20.80 -0.59
CA GLY A 226 -20.55 20.15 -1.56
C GLY A 226 -20.68 18.64 -1.38
N PHE A 227 -20.93 17.93 -2.47
CA PHE A 227 -21.09 16.47 -2.45
C PHE A 227 -20.45 15.81 -3.68
N GLY A 228 -20.11 14.53 -3.52
CA GLY A 228 -19.49 13.75 -4.58
C GLY A 228 -19.64 12.25 -4.41
N LEU A 229 -19.23 11.54 -5.43
CA LEU A 229 -19.11 10.10 -5.45
C LEU A 229 -17.76 9.73 -6.02
N TYR A 230 -16.99 8.95 -5.27
CA TYR A 230 -15.78 8.28 -5.73
C TYR A 230 -16.04 6.78 -5.77
N SER A 231 -15.30 6.07 -6.61
CA SER A 231 -15.52 4.65 -6.81
C SER A 231 -14.21 3.97 -7.12
N THR A 232 -14.02 2.77 -6.57
CA THR A 232 -12.86 1.91 -6.82
C THR A 232 -13.34 0.56 -7.29
N LEU A 233 -13.05 0.21 -8.55
CA LEU A 233 -13.26 -1.11 -9.11
C LEU A 233 -11.92 -1.87 -9.11
N ARG A 234 -11.85 -2.99 -8.40
CA ARG A 234 -10.71 -3.91 -8.43
C ARG A 234 -11.10 -5.16 -9.20
N PHE A 235 -10.24 -5.62 -10.08
CA PHE A 235 -10.55 -6.77 -10.94
C PHE A 235 -9.32 -7.58 -11.32
N LEU A 236 -9.57 -8.84 -11.65
CA LEU A 236 -8.62 -9.79 -12.22
C LEU A 236 -9.25 -10.32 -13.51
N ASP A 237 -8.62 -10.10 -14.65
CA ASP A 237 -9.07 -10.64 -15.94
C ASP A 237 -8.31 -11.92 -16.32
N SER A 238 -7.21 -12.20 -15.61
CA SER A 238 -6.44 -13.44 -15.70
C SER A 238 -5.79 -13.81 -14.36
N PRO A 239 -5.26 -15.05 -14.19
CA PRO A 239 -4.48 -15.42 -13.01
C PRO A 239 -3.18 -14.61 -12.83
N TYR A 240 -2.72 -13.95 -13.89
CA TYR A 240 -1.47 -13.19 -13.97
C TYR A 240 -1.69 -11.68 -14.02
N SER A 241 -2.90 -11.21 -13.71
CA SER A 241 -3.23 -9.80 -13.80
C SER A 241 -3.79 -9.25 -12.51
N THR A 242 -3.60 -7.94 -12.29
CA THR A 242 -4.30 -7.16 -11.28
C THR A 242 -4.73 -5.84 -11.88
N GLY A 243 -5.97 -5.42 -11.60
CA GLY A 243 -6.52 -4.17 -12.08
C GLY A 243 -7.23 -3.40 -10.98
N GLU A 244 -7.00 -2.09 -10.93
CA GLU A 244 -7.70 -1.14 -10.08
C GLU A 244 -8.07 0.10 -10.90
N LEU A 245 -9.36 0.37 -10.99
CA LEU A 245 -9.91 1.54 -11.67
C LEU A 245 -10.60 2.43 -10.66
N ASN A 246 -10.05 3.62 -10.43
CA ASN A 246 -10.65 4.65 -9.60
C ASN A 246 -11.28 5.71 -10.49
N PHE A 247 -12.50 6.12 -10.18
CA PHE A 247 -13.18 7.18 -10.89
C PHE A 247 -14.12 7.93 -9.95
N GLY A 248 -14.36 9.18 -10.23
CA GLY A 248 -15.23 9.95 -9.37
C GLY A 248 -15.50 11.36 -9.86
N ALA A 249 -16.45 11.97 -9.18
CA ALA A 249 -16.77 13.37 -9.36
C ALA A 249 -17.25 14.00 -8.06
N PHE A 250 -16.93 15.27 -7.87
CA PHE A 250 -17.39 16.11 -6.76
C PHE A 250 -17.90 17.43 -7.29
N ARG A 251 -19.06 17.87 -6.83
CA ARG A 251 -19.67 19.15 -7.19
C ARG A 251 -19.67 20.08 -6.00
N GLU A 252 -19.08 21.25 -6.19
CA GLU A 252 -19.04 22.33 -5.21
C GLU A 252 -20.38 23.03 -5.10
N ASN A 253 -20.74 23.48 -3.88
CA ASN A 253 -21.79 24.43 -3.64
C ASN A 253 -21.47 25.76 -4.36
N SER A 254 -22.48 26.45 -4.86
CA SER A 254 -22.26 27.71 -5.58
C SER A 254 -21.57 28.77 -4.73
N SER A 255 -21.90 28.87 -3.44
CA SER A 255 -21.24 29.77 -2.50
C SER A 255 -19.74 29.48 -2.40
N TYR A 256 -19.37 28.23 -2.10
CA TYR A 256 -17.98 27.83 -1.97
C TYR A 256 -17.20 28.05 -3.29
N PHE A 257 -17.79 27.71 -4.45
CA PHE A 257 -17.21 27.93 -5.76
C PHE A 257 -16.87 29.39 -6.00
N HIS A 258 -17.78 30.32 -5.67
CA HIS A 258 -17.57 31.77 -5.84
C HIS A 258 -16.63 32.35 -4.79
N ASP A 259 -16.78 31.99 -3.54
CA ASP A 259 -16.00 32.54 -2.42
C ASP A 259 -14.50 32.15 -2.57
N GLU A 260 -14.22 30.94 -3.03
CA GLU A 260 -12.86 30.44 -3.27
C GLU A 260 -12.33 30.74 -4.69
N ASN A 261 -13.14 31.40 -5.52
CA ASN A 261 -12.81 31.75 -6.90
C ASN A 261 -12.26 30.55 -7.71
N LEU A 262 -12.89 29.38 -7.57
CA LEU A 262 -12.42 28.15 -8.23
C LEU A 262 -12.53 28.24 -9.74
N LYS A 263 -11.66 27.53 -10.46
CA LYS A 263 -11.75 27.40 -11.92
C LYS A 263 -12.94 26.55 -12.36
N ASN A 264 -13.16 25.43 -11.68
CA ASN A 264 -14.20 24.47 -12.01
C ASN A 264 -15.14 24.28 -10.81
N GLN A 265 -16.44 24.18 -11.07
CA GLN A 265 -17.45 23.86 -10.04
C GLN A 265 -17.57 22.33 -9.84
N THR A 266 -17.17 21.55 -10.83
CA THR A 266 -17.18 20.08 -10.75
C THR A 266 -15.78 19.56 -11.03
N HIS A 267 -15.29 18.74 -10.11
CA HIS A 267 -13.99 18.09 -10.16
C HIS A 267 -14.22 16.61 -10.48
N TYR A 268 -13.55 16.10 -11.51
CA TYR A 268 -13.71 14.70 -11.92
C TYR A 268 -12.41 14.14 -12.47
N GLY A 269 -12.30 12.83 -12.39
CA GLY A 269 -11.16 12.10 -12.92
C GLY A 269 -11.38 10.60 -12.98
N ILE A 270 -10.41 9.95 -13.58
CA ILE A 270 -10.32 8.50 -13.71
C ILE A 270 -8.85 8.09 -13.61
N GLU A 271 -8.57 7.00 -12.91
CA GLU A 271 -7.23 6.47 -12.72
C GLU A 271 -7.27 4.95 -12.84
N LEU A 272 -6.40 4.42 -13.68
CA LEU A 272 -6.25 2.99 -13.93
C LEU A 272 -4.86 2.55 -13.51
N LYS A 273 -4.79 1.60 -12.59
CA LYS A 273 -3.61 0.79 -12.32
C LYS A 273 -3.87 -0.62 -12.79
N TYR A 274 -3.03 -1.12 -13.67
CA TYR A 274 -3.16 -2.46 -14.21
C TYR A 274 -1.78 -3.08 -14.39
N SER A 275 -1.65 -4.33 -14.00
CA SER A 275 -0.45 -5.11 -14.26
C SER A 275 -0.82 -6.49 -14.80
N ARG A 276 0.03 -7.00 -15.71
CA ARG A 276 -0.13 -8.34 -16.28
C ARG A 276 1.21 -8.90 -16.72
N ASP A 277 1.52 -10.12 -16.33
CA ASP A 277 2.80 -10.80 -16.61
C ASP A 277 2.73 -11.83 -17.76
N ASP A 278 1.57 -12.09 -18.32
CA ASP A 278 1.35 -13.03 -19.42
C ASP A 278 0.29 -12.50 -20.39
N LEU A 279 0.69 -11.67 -21.35
CA LEU A 279 -0.18 -11.14 -22.40
C LEU A 279 0.01 -11.89 -23.71
N ILE A 280 1.26 -12.02 -24.20
CA ILE A 280 1.62 -12.72 -25.44
C ILE A 280 2.70 -13.80 -25.23
N LYS A 281 3.30 -13.90 -24.06
CA LYS A 281 4.36 -14.85 -23.72
C LYS A 281 3.97 -16.29 -24.07
N SER A 282 2.76 -16.71 -23.75
CA SER A 282 2.23 -18.03 -24.06
C SER A 282 2.18 -18.34 -25.56
N LEU A 283 2.18 -17.31 -26.42
CA LEU A 283 2.20 -17.43 -27.88
C LEU A 283 3.61 -17.52 -28.45
N LEU A 284 4.63 -17.06 -27.68
CA LEU A 284 6.02 -16.96 -28.13
C LEU A 284 6.83 -18.18 -27.65
N SER A 285 7.20 -18.21 -26.40
CA SER A 285 8.01 -19.26 -25.78
C SER A 285 8.10 -19.03 -24.27
N ASP A 286 8.27 -20.09 -23.49
CA ASP A 286 8.47 -20.02 -22.03
C ASP A 286 9.77 -19.32 -21.62
N ASN A 287 10.72 -19.15 -22.55
CA ASN A 287 12.00 -18.49 -22.28
C ASN A 287 11.89 -16.98 -22.15
N PHE A 288 10.77 -16.37 -22.54
CA PHE A 288 10.57 -14.96 -22.41
C PHE A 288 10.02 -14.58 -21.02
N GLN A 289 10.52 -13.48 -20.48
CA GLN A 289 9.88 -12.73 -19.40
C GLN A 289 9.10 -11.60 -20.03
N GLU A 290 7.88 -11.38 -19.54
CA GLU A 290 6.98 -10.36 -20.05
C GLU A 290 6.35 -9.62 -18.88
N GLY A 291 6.10 -8.33 -19.07
CA GLY A 291 5.33 -7.52 -18.13
C GLY A 291 4.68 -6.33 -18.79
N LEU A 292 3.43 -6.10 -18.43
CA LEU A 292 2.66 -4.91 -18.79
C LEU A 292 2.26 -4.19 -17.51
N TRP A 293 2.61 -2.90 -17.40
CA TRP A 293 2.15 -2.01 -16.33
C TRP A 293 1.51 -0.76 -16.90
N ILE A 294 0.33 -0.46 -16.39
CA ILE A 294 -0.40 0.75 -16.68
C ILE A 294 -0.67 1.48 -15.38
N ASP A 295 -0.27 2.72 -15.28
CA ASP A 295 -0.64 3.67 -14.24
C ASP A 295 -1.05 4.95 -14.92
N ALA A 296 -2.33 5.06 -15.27
CA ALA A 296 -2.86 6.12 -16.10
C ALA A 296 -3.88 6.95 -15.31
N THR A 297 -3.69 8.27 -15.32
CA THR A 297 -4.55 9.24 -14.64
C THR A 297 -5.03 10.31 -15.61
N TYR A 298 -6.32 10.51 -15.64
CA TYR A 298 -6.96 11.68 -16.26
C TYR A 298 -7.78 12.43 -15.22
N LEU A 299 -7.62 13.74 -15.16
CA LEU A 299 -8.37 14.61 -14.26
C LEU A 299 -8.57 15.99 -14.91
N ASN A 300 -9.62 16.67 -14.51
CA ASN A 300 -9.86 18.03 -14.99
C ASN A 300 -9.10 19.10 -14.19
N ASP A 301 -8.82 18.84 -12.92
CA ASP A 301 -7.99 19.67 -12.05
C ASP A 301 -7.50 18.93 -10.79
N VAL A 302 -6.60 19.59 -10.05
CA VAL A 302 -5.95 19.04 -8.85
C VAL A 302 -6.94 18.77 -7.71
N ASP A 303 -8.07 19.48 -7.66
CA ASP A 303 -9.07 19.30 -6.60
C ASP A 303 -9.71 17.90 -6.65
N TYR A 304 -9.75 17.26 -7.81
CA TYR A 304 -10.14 15.86 -7.90
C TYR A 304 -9.31 14.97 -6.95
N LEU A 305 -7.99 15.14 -6.93
CA LEU A 305 -7.09 14.40 -6.04
C LEU A 305 -7.27 14.81 -4.58
N ASN A 306 -7.46 16.11 -4.31
CA ASN A 306 -7.64 16.63 -2.94
C ASN A 306 -8.94 16.14 -2.29
N LEU A 307 -9.96 15.84 -3.08
CA LEU A 307 -11.28 15.40 -2.64
C LEU A 307 -11.41 13.89 -2.53
N GLY A 308 -10.56 13.15 -3.22
CA GLY A 308 -10.48 11.69 -3.12
C GLY A 308 -9.96 11.24 -1.75
N SER A 309 -10.16 9.96 -1.42
CA SER A 309 -9.72 9.37 -0.14
C SER A 309 -8.22 9.05 -0.07
N ARG A 310 -7.40 9.65 -0.89
CA ARG A 310 -6.01 9.26 -1.11
C ARG A 310 -5.03 9.82 -0.09
N ASP A 311 -3.95 9.06 0.07
CA ASP A 311 -2.80 9.46 0.88
C ASP A 311 -2.01 10.56 0.13
N TYR A 312 -2.07 11.79 0.62
CA TYR A 312 -1.56 13.01 -0.03
C TYR A 312 -0.05 13.20 0.10
N ARG A 313 0.73 12.15 -0.04
CA ARG A 313 2.19 12.26 0.08
C ARG A 313 2.88 12.83 -1.17
N ASP A 314 2.18 12.82 -2.32
CA ASP A 314 2.70 13.39 -3.56
C ASP A 314 2.15 14.80 -3.78
N LEU A 315 2.87 15.78 -3.27
CA LEU A 315 2.66 17.21 -3.59
C LEU A 315 3.24 17.58 -4.97
N ASN A 316 3.49 16.60 -5.82
CA ASN A 316 4.02 16.84 -7.15
C ASN A 316 2.94 17.49 -8.02
N SER A 317 3.24 18.67 -8.57
CA SER A 317 2.35 19.35 -9.50
C SER A 317 2.21 18.62 -10.85
N LEU A 318 3.11 17.67 -11.14
CA LEU A 318 3.12 16.90 -12.37
C LEU A 318 2.52 15.51 -12.12
N VAL A 319 1.31 15.28 -12.59
CA VAL A 319 0.66 13.97 -12.59
C VAL A 319 1.16 13.19 -13.81
N THR A 320 1.78 12.05 -13.56
CA THR A 320 2.40 11.22 -14.62
C THR A 320 1.60 9.94 -14.84
N SER A 321 1.10 9.78 -16.07
CA SER A 321 0.54 8.51 -16.55
C SER A 321 1.63 7.71 -17.27
N LYS A 322 1.69 6.40 -17.01
CA LYS A 322 2.71 5.49 -17.57
C LYS A 322 2.05 4.23 -18.12
N ILE A 323 2.45 3.85 -19.32
CA ILE A 323 2.23 2.52 -19.87
C ILE A 323 3.60 1.96 -20.16
N ASN A 324 3.97 0.86 -19.52
CA ASN A 324 5.24 0.17 -19.71
C ASN A 324 4.94 -1.27 -20.11
N TYR A 325 5.41 -1.65 -21.27
CA TYR A 325 5.39 -3.03 -21.73
C TYR A 325 6.83 -3.47 -22.00
N PHE A 326 7.19 -4.64 -21.53
CA PHE A 326 8.48 -5.22 -21.85
C PHE A 326 8.38 -6.72 -22.20
N LEU A 327 9.31 -7.12 -23.01
CA LEU A 327 9.59 -8.52 -23.32
C LEU A 327 11.10 -8.72 -23.24
N ALA A 328 11.57 -9.73 -22.52
CA ALA A 328 12.98 -10.00 -22.36
C ALA A 328 13.28 -11.51 -22.47
N ASP A 329 14.38 -11.85 -23.11
CA ASP A 329 15.02 -13.16 -23.05
C ASP A 329 16.37 -13.05 -22.33
N GLU A 330 17.17 -14.12 -22.32
CA GLU A 330 18.48 -14.15 -21.68
C GLU A 330 19.46 -13.09 -22.24
N ASN A 331 19.27 -12.66 -23.48
CA ASN A 331 20.19 -11.79 -24.18
C ASN A 331 19.60 -10.45 -24.58
N ASN A 332 18.29 -10.32 -24.66
CA ASN A 332 17.65 -9.15 -25.25
C ASN A 332 16.50 -8.64 -24.39
N PHE A 333 16.34 -7.35 -24.36
CA PHE A 333 15.21 -6.64 -23.75
C PHE A 333 14.56 -5.75 -24.82
N TYR A 334 13.25 -5.80 -24.89
CA TYR A 334 12.40 -4.98 -25.75
C TYR A 334 11.41 -4.23 -24.87
N GLY A 335 11.46 -2.91 -24.91
CA GLY A 335 10.56 -2.03 -24.15
C GLY A 335 9.67 -1.21 -25.08
N ALA A 336 8.41 -1.01 -24.70
CA ALA A 336 7.50 -0.07 -25.31
C ALA A 336 6.83 0.75 -24.21
N TYR A 337 6.91 2.08 -24.33
CA TYR A 337 6.50 2.99 -23.28
C TYR A 337 5.60 4.08 -23.83
N ALA A 338 4.68 4.56 -22.95
CA ALA A 338 3.98 5.81 -23.18
C ALA A 338 3.89 6.57 -21.85
N ARG A 339 4.20 7.85 -21.86
CA ARG A 339 4.13 8.74 -20.70
C ARG A 339 3.30 9.96 -21.04
N TYR A 340 2.28 10.20 -20.26
CA TYR A 340 1.42 11.36 -20.38
C TYR A 340 1.48 12.17 -19.09
N TYR A 341 1.77 13.45 -19.21
CA TYR A 341 1.97 14.36 -18.09
C TYR A 341 0.83 15.38 -18.03
N ILE A 342 0.24 15.56 -16.85
CA ILE A 342 -0.69 16.64 -16.57
C ILE A 342 -0.02 17.56 -15.56
N ASP A 343 0.31 18.77 -15.99
CA ASP A 343 0.87 19.79 -15.11
C ASP A 343 -0.28 20.55 -14.43
N THR A 344 -0.58 20.16 -13.20
CA THR A 344 -1.67 20.75 -12.41
C THR A 344 -1.38 22.17 -11.94
N SER A 345 -0.14 22.65 -12.10
CA SER A 345 0.24 24.04 -11.82
C SER A 345 -0.18 25.00 -12.95
N LYS A 346 -0.54 24.48 -14.13
CA LYS A 346 -0.91 25.27 -15.29
C LYS A 346 -2.41 25.31 -15.53
N LEU A 347 -2.90 26.41 -16.07
CA LEU A 347 -4.29 26.55 -16.50
C LEU A 347 -4.62 25.69 -17.74
N SER A 348 -3.63 25.32 -18.54
CA SER A 348 -3.77 24.49 -19.73
C SER A 348 -2.56 23.56 -19.86
N ASN A 349 -2.82 22.32 -20.25
CA ASN A 349 -1.79 21.30 -20.47
C ASN A 349 -1.14 21.37 -21.88
N ASN A 350 -1.53 22.34 -22.72
CA ASN A 350 -1.10 22.41 -24.13
C ASN A 350 0.41 22.60 -24.32
N THR A 351 1.10 23.18 -23.35
CA THR A 351 2.56 23.39 -23.39
C THR A 351 3.35 22.28 -22.70
N THR A 352 2.69 21.33 -22.05
CA THR A 352 3.34 20.23 -21.35
C THR A 352 3.77 19.17 -22.35
N LEU A 353 5.06 18.85 -22.36
CA LEU A 353 5.63 17.86 -23.26
C LEU A 353 5.18 16.45 -22.85
N GLN A 354 4.69 15.70 -23.81
CA GLN A 354 4.26 14.31 -23.67
C GLN A 354 5.28 13.41 -24.35
N GLU A 355 5.42 12.16 -23.90
CA GLU A 355 6.33 11.18 -24.46
C GLU A 355 5.56 9.90 -24.80
N TYR A 356 5.11 9.78 -26.04
CA TYR A 356 4.43 8.57 -26.54
C TYR A 356 4.35 8.50 -28.06
N PRO A 357 4.62 7.32 -28.68
CA PRO A 357 5.24 6.14 -28.06
C PRO A 357 6.75 6.31 -27.91
N SER A 358 7.35 5.54 -26.98
CA SER A 358 8.79 5.35 -26.90
C SER A 358 9.09 3.86 -26.98
N PHE A 359 10.19 3.50 -27.60
CA PHE A 359 10.65 2.12 -27.77
C PHE A 359 12.08 2.00 -27.33
N GLN A 360 12.42 0.87 -26.70
CA GLN A 360 13.78 0.53 -26.34
C GLN A 360 14.10 -0.90 -26.77
N TYR A 361 15.26 -1.07 -27.35
CA TYR A 361 15.90 -2.36 -27.54
C TYR A 361 17.24 -2.35 -26.81
N HIS A 362 17.44 -3.30 -25.91
CA HIS A 362 18.72 -3.48 -25.23
C HIS A 362 19.20 -4.91 -25.40
N ARG A 363 20.43 -5.05 -25.88
CA ARG A 363 21.18 -6.31 -25.85
C ARG A 363 22.05 -6.34 -24.63
N PHE A 364 21.81 -7.30 -23.76
CA PHE A 364 22.60 -7.49 -22.55
C PHE A 364 24.06 -7.79 -22.87
N LEU A 365 24.92 -7.59 -21.88
CA LEU A 365 26.35 -7.81 -22.01
C LEU A 365 26.64 -9.22 -22.50
N ASN A 366 27.36 -9.33 -23.62
CA ASN A 366 27.66 -10.59 -24.29
C ASN A 366 29.12 -10.61 -24.71
N ASN A 367 29.70 -11.81 -24.88
CA ASN A 367 31.04 -11.98 -25.41
C ASN A 367 31.05 -11.72 -26.93
N LEU A 368 32.01 -10.96 -27.42
CA LEU A 368 32.13 -10.71 -28.85
C LEU A 368 32.91 -11.83 -29.56
N PHE A 369 34.08 -12.23 -29.02
CA PHE A 369 34.90 -13.33 -29.53
C PHE A 369 35.40 -14.24 -28.40
N ASP A 370 35.80 -13.67 -27.27
CA ASP A 370 36.23 -14.40 -26.09
C ASP A 370 35.64 -13.73 -24.82
N GLU A 371 35.84 -14.31 -23.65
CA GLU A 371 35.29 -13.84 -22.39
C GLU A 371 35.84 -12.48 -21.93
N ARG A 372 36.94 -12.02 -22.49
CA ARG A 372 37.59 -10.76 -22.16
C ARG A 372 37.02 -9.59 -22.96
N LEU A 373 36.50 -9.87 -24.17
CA LEU A 373 35.97 -8.85 -25.06
C LEU A 373 34.42 -8.96 -25.08
N ARG A 374 33.77 -7.99 -24.49
CA ARG A 374 32.33 -7.97 -24.27
C ARG A 374 31.69 -6.74 -24.91
N TYR A 375 30.44 -6.85 -25.27
CA TYR A 375 29.66 -5.72 -25.77
C TYR A 375 28.23 -5.77 -25.25
N SER A 376 27.63 -4.60 -25.19
CA SER A 376 26.16 -4.43 -25.11
C SER A 376 25.72 -3.47 -26.20
N PHE A 377 24.44 -3.37 -26.42
CA PHE A 377 23.88 -2.42 -27.39
C PHE A 377 22.55 -1.91 -26.86
N ASP A 378 22.35 -0.61 -26.91
CA ASP A 378 21.10 0.05 -26.60
C ASP A 378 20.63 0.90 -27.78
N ALA A 379 19.33 0.81 -28.10
CA ALA A 379 18.67 1.66 -29.07
C ALA A 379 17.35 2.14 -28.47
N SER A 380 17.20 3.44 -28.28
CA SER A 380 15.99 4.05 -27.76
C SER A 380 15.41 5.05 -28.76
N PHE A 381 14.09 4.98 -28.93
CA PHE A 381 13.33 5.91 -29.76
C PHE A 381 12.29 6.59 -28.88
N HIS A 382 12.26 7.92 -28.90
CA HIS A 382 11.32 8.78 -28.15
C HIS A 382 10.54 9.67 -29.10
N ASN A 383 9.23 9.64 -28.99
CA ASN A 383 8.36 10.60 -29.66
C ASN A 383 7.81 11.59 -28.63
N PHE A 384 8.38 12.79 -28.62
CA PHE A 384 7.93 13.90 -27.80
C PHE A 384 6.88 14.70 -28.54
N TYR A 385 5.78 15.06 -27.88
CA TYR A 385 4.67 15.78 -28.47
C TYR A 385 4.04 16.78 -27.50
N ARG A 386 3.65 17.95 -27.99
CA ARG A 386 2.77 18.91 -27.30
C ARG A 386 1.93 19.71 -28.30
N PRO A 387 0.66 20.07 -27.95
CA PRO A 387 -0.20 20.87 -28.84
C PRO A 387 0.34 22.28 -29.16
N ALA A 388 1.05 22.90 -28.21
CA ALA A 388 1.60 24.25 -28.37
C ALA A 388 3.11 24.28 -28.08
N GLY A 389 3.88 24.71 -29.08
CA GLY A 389 5.34 24.74 -29.03
C GLY A 389 5.98 23.70 -29.95
N SER A 390 7.30 23.71 -30.01
CA SER A 390 8.10 22.70 -30.75
C SER A 390 8.07 21.33 -30.08
N TYR A 391 8.15 20.29 -30.89
CA TYR A 391 8.25 18.89 -30.44
C TYR A 391 9.19 18.10 -31.36
N ALA A 392 9.58 16.89 -31.01
CA ALA A 392 10.60 16.14 -31.74
C ALA A 392 10.45 14.63 -31.62
N ASN A 393 11.01 13.92 -32.61
CA ASN A 393 11.33 12.50 -32.53
C ASN A 393 12.84 12.35 -32.34
N GLU A 394 13.25 11.52 -31.41
CA GLU A 394 14.64 11.27 -31.06
C GLU A 394 14.95 9.78 -31.16
N LEU A 395 16.07 9.43 -31.80
CA LEU A 395 16.63 8.08 -31.84
C LEU A 395 18.04 8.11 -31.26
N ASN A 396 18.27 7.40 -30.18
CA ASN A 396 19.57 7.25 -29.54
C ASN A 396 20.10 5.82 -29.73
N LEU A 397 21.38 5.69 -30.06
CA LEU A 397 22.08 4.43 -30.20
C LEU A 397 23.34 4.47 -29.34
N ASP A 398 23.57 3.42 -28.57
CA ASP A 398 24.73 3.29 -27.68
C ASP A 398 25.35 1.88 -27.82
N LEU A 399 26.65 1.82 -28.12
CA LEU A 399 27.40 0.58 -28.31
C LEU A 399 28.72 0.64 -27.54
N PRO A 400 28.76 0.24 -26.28
CA PRO A 400 30.02 0.01 -25.56
C PRO A 400 30.61 -1.36 -25.92
N ILE A 401 31.90 -1.36 -26.19
CA ILE A 401 32.73 -2.57 -26.41
C ILE A 401 33.84 -2.54 -25.37
N SER A 402 33.85 -3.50 -24.46
CA SER A 402 34.74 -3.53 -23.30
C SER A 402 35.72 -4.69 -23.37
N TYR A 403 37.00 -4.40 -23.18
CA TYR A 403 38.02 -5.39 -22.93
C TYR A 403 38.41 -5.40 -21.45
N HIS A 404 38.34 -6.57 -20.83
CA HIS A 404 38.68 -6.74 -19.41
C HIS A 404 39.82 -7.74 -19.24
N ASN A 405 40.77 -7.41 -18.38
CA ASN A 405 41.84 -8.30 -17.98
C ASN A 405 42.22 -8.11 -16.51
N ALA A 406 42.57 -9.21 -15.85
CA ALA A 406 43.05 -9.19 -14.48
C ALA A 406 44.54 -9.54 -14.46
N PHE A 407 45.30 -8.91 -13.56
CA PHE A 407 46.75 -9.04 -13.42
C PHE A 407 47.11 -9.41 -11.97
N PHE A 408 48.29 -10.01 -11.81
CA PHE A 408 48.88 -10.34 -10.49
C PHE A 408 47.99 -11.24 -9.61
N GLY A 409 47.35 -12.28 -10.23
CA GLY A 409 46.48 -13.19 -9.52
C GLY A 409 45.20 -12.50 -9.01
N ASP A 410 44.55 -11.76 -9.88
CA ASP A 410 43.32 -11.01 -9.66
C ASP A 410 43.43 -9.83 -8.66
N PHE A 411 44.68 -9.36 -8.42
CA PHE A 411 44.89 -8.20 -7.56
C PHE A 411 44.56 -6.89 -8.25
N LEU A 412 44.81 -6.75 -9.55
CA LEU A 412 44.61 -5.53 -10.31
C LEU A 412 43.78 -5.83 -11.56
N HIS A 413 42.67 -5.15 -11.70
CA HIS A 413 41.76 -5.26 -12.82
C HIS A 413 41.88 -4.03 -13.72
N PHE A 414 41.90 -4.26 -15.00
CA PHE A 414 41.89 -3.23 -16.02
C PHE A 414 40.75 -3.50 -16.98
N THR A 415 39.94 -2.47 -17.21
CA THR A 415 38.87 -2.48 -18.21
C THR A 415 39.08 -1.29 -19.14
N PHE A 416 39.10 -1.56 -20.43
CA PHE A 416 39.06 -0.55 -21.48
C PHE A 416 37.71 -0.67 -22.19
N THR A 417 36.94 0.41 -22.27
CA THR A 417 35.69 0.46 -23.01
C THR A 417 35.75 1.52 -24.10
N GLU A 418 35.52 1.10 -25.31
CA GLU A 418 35.26 1.97 -26.45
C GLU A 418 33.76 2.08 -26.60
N ARG A 419 33.20 3.28 -26.38
CA ARG A 419 31.76 3.53 -26.43
C ARG A 419 31.43 4.40 -27.64
N PHE A 420 30.54 3.92 -28.50
CA PHE A 420 29.99 4.64 -29.63
C PHE A 420 28.59 5.08 -29.32
N TYR A 421 28.37 6.39 -29.43
CA TYR A 421 27.04 6.99 -29.19
C TYR A 421 26.61 7.81 -30.42
N ALA A 422 25.35 7.65 -30.83
CA ALA A 422 24.74 8.44 -31.89
C ALA A 422 23.32 8.85 -31.48
N SER A 423 22.98 10.09 -31.74
CA SER A 423 21.62 10.62 -31.56
C SER A 423 21.16 11.35 -32.81
N PHE A 424 19.89 11.12 -33.17
CA PHE A 424 19.24 11.72 -34.35
C PHE A 424 17.92 12.32 -33.90
N VAL A 425 17.70 13.60 -34.18
CA VAL A 425 16.53 14.35 -33.77
C VAL A 425 15.86 14.98 -34.98
N ASN A 426 14.54 14.78 -35.09
CA ASN A 426 13.69 15.45 -36.07
C ASN A 426 12.71 16.35 -35.33
N TYR A 427 12.87 17.66 -35.48
CA TYR A 427 11.98 18.65 -34.90
C TYR A 427 10.74 18.88 -35.77
N SER A 428 9.65 19.18 -35.13
CA SER A 428 8.37 19.54 -35.74
C SER A 428 7.82 20.77 -35.05
N ASN A 429 7.07 21.59 -35.80
CA ASN A 429 6.54 22.86 -35.33
C ASN A 429 7.61 23.81 -34.76
N ASP A 430 8.80 23.78 -35.36
CA ASP A 430 9.95 24.57 -34.97
C ASP A 430 10.43 25.37 -36.21
N PRO A 431 10.44 26.72 -36.15
CA PRO A 431 10.83 27.53 -37.28
C PRO A 431 12.32 27.59 -37.54
N GLU A 432 13.15 27.24 -36.55
CA GLU A 432 14.62 27.37 -36.60
C GLU A 432 15.33 26.04 -36.80
N ARG A 433 14.68 24.93 -36.42
CA ARG A 433 15.29 23.59 -36.40
C ARG A 433 14.47 22.61 -37.22
N ASN A 434 15.16 21.70 -37.93
CA ASN A 434 14.50 20.64 -38.69
C ASN A 434 15.10 19.25 -38.32
N HIS A 435 16.36 19.03 -38.67
CA HIS A 435 17.06 17.78 -38.38
C HIS A 435 18.39 18.12 -37.72
N GLU A 436 18.63 17.47 -36.61
CA GLU A 436 19.92 17.52 -35.94
C GLU A 436 20.44 16.10 -35.70
N HIS A 437 21.75 15.93 -35.64
CA HIS A 437 22.38 14.69 -35.31
C HIS A 437 23.62 14.95 -34.47
N TYR A 438 23.97 13.99 -33.67
CA TYR A 438 25.16 14.00 -32.85
C TYR A 438 25.78 12.60 -32.86
N PHE A 439 27.08 12.54 -33.10
CA PHE A 439 27.85 11.32 -32.98
C PHE A 439 29.10 11.58 -32.15
N ARG A 440 29.45 10.63 -31.29
CA ARG A 440 30.75 10.60 -30.61
C ARG A 440 31.22 9.19 -30.34
N ASN A 441 32.52 9.02 -30.12
CA ASN A 441 33.06 7.90 -29.38
C ASN A 441 33.80 8.38 -28.13
N THR A 442 33.93 7.49 -27.16
CA THR A 442 34.56 7.75 -25.88
C THR A 442 35.43 6.57 -25.50
N HIS A 443 36.63 6.89 -25.01
CA HIS A 443 37.57 5.90 -24.51
C HIS A 443 37.52 5.93 -22.98
N ASP A 444 37.10 4.83 -22.36
CA ASP A 444 36.97 4.70 -20.91
C ASP A 444 38.02 3.69 -20.41
N PHE A 445 38.91 4.14 -19.53
CA PHE A 445 39.96 3.35 -18.92
C PHE A 445 39.72 3.22 -17.42
N ASN A 446 39.30 2.05 -16.96
CA ASN A 446 39.08 1.79 -15.55
C ASN A 446 40.14 0.83 -14.99
N LEU A 447 40.85 1.28 -13.99
CA LEU A 447 41.85 0.50 -13.25
C LEU A 447 41.41 0.38 -11.80
N TYR A 448 41.18 -0.83 -11.30
CA TYR A 448 40.70 -1.02 -9.94
C TYR A 448 41.28 -2.27 -9.28
N THR A 449 41.15 -2.29 -7.94
CA THR A 449 41.52 -3.43 -7.10
C THR A 449 40.44 -3.72 -6.10
N ASP A 450 40.15 -5.01 -5.88
CA ASP A 450 39.26 -5.50 -4.86
C ASP A 450 40.06 -6.07 -3.70
N LEU A 451 40.01 -5.40 -2.58
CA LEU A 451 40.72 -5.77 -1.36
C LEU A 451 39.73 -6.26 -0.31
N SER A 452 40.13 -7.30 0.42
CA SER A 452 39.37 -7.77 1.57
C SER A 452 40.32 -8.14 2.69
N LYS A 453 39.92 -7.85 3.91
CA LYS A 453 40.66 -8.16 5.13
C LYS A 453 39.78 -8.47 6.31
N ALA A 454 40.03 -9.61 6.93
CA ALA A 454 39.49 -9.95 8.23
C ALA A 454 40.35 -9.33 9.33
N TYR A 455 39.73 -8.56 10.20
CA TYR A 455 40.28 -8.05 11.43
C TYR A 455 39.69 -8.83 12.61
N GLU A 456 40.18 -8.62 13.83
CA GLU A 456 39.71 -9.33 15.01
C GLU A 456 38.19 -9.15 15.27
N ASN A 457 37.68 -7.93 15.02
CA ASN A 457 36.28 -7.58 15.35
C ASN A 457 35.42 -7.22 14.14
N PHE A 458 35.97 -7.23 12.91
CA PHE A 458 35.21 -6.90 11.72
C PHE A 458 35.89 -7.42 10.44
N PHE A 459 35.11 -7.57 9.40
CA PHE A 459 35.56 -7.83 8.05
C PHE A 459 35.37 -6.60 7.17
N HIS A 460 36.40 -6.21 6.42
CA HIS A 460 36.39 -5.03 5.55
C HIS A 460 36.63 -5.44 4.12
N THR A 461 35.81 -4.94 3.20
CA THR A 461 36.06 -4.99 1.75
C THR A 461 36.19 -3.59 1.21
N LEU A 462 37.13 -3.41 0.28
CA LEU A 462 37.42 -2.14 -0.35
C LEU A 462 37.66 -2.37 -1.84
N ASN A 463 36.80 -1.80 -2.68
CA ASN A 463 37.07 -1.61 -4.11
C ASN A 463 37.58 -0.19 -4.29
N LEU A 464 38.80 -0.05 -4.78
CA LEU A 464 39.46 1.22 -5.02
C LEU A 464 39.85 1.31 -6.48
N GLY A 465 39.46 2.40 -7.15
CA GLY A 465 39.74 2.53 -8.58
C GLY A 465 39.91 3.94 -9.07
N VAL A 466 40.40 4.01 -10.27
CA VAL A 466 40.57 5.22 -11.08
C VAL A 466 39.89 4.97 -12.40
N ASN A 467 38.95 5.83 -12.76
CA ASN A 467 38.33 5.84 -14.07
C ASN A 467 38.78 7.08 -14.84
N TYR A 468 39.33 6.91 -16.06
CA TYR A 468 39.69 8.00 -16.92
C TYR A 468 38.91 7.94 -18.22
N ILE A 469 38.11 8.98 -18.47
CA ILE A 469 37.32 9.11 -19.69
C ILE A 469 37.96 10.13 -20.62
N LEU A 470 38.27 9.68 -21.82
CA LEU A 470 38.82 10.49 -22.89
C LEU A 470 37.80 10.58 -24.03
N PRO A 471 37.20 11.74 -24.29
CA PRO A 471 36.37 11.94 -25.47
C PRO A 471 37.17 11.80 -26.75
N GLY A 472 36.65 10.95 -27.66
CA GLY A 472 37.26 10.74 -28.99
C GLY A 472 36.71 11.71 -30.04
N ALA A 473 36.43 11.18 -31.22
CA ALA A 473 35.85 11.96 -32.32
C ALA A 473 34.39 12.33 -32.03
N LYS A 474 33.99 13.53 -32.39
CA LYS A 474 32.61 13.99 -32.35
C LYS A 474 32.23 14.70 -33.63
N SER A 475 30.98 14.58 -34.04
CA SER A 475 30.41 15.32 -35.15
C SER A 475 28.95 15.65 -34.92
N GLY A 476 28.48 16.73 -35.52
CA GLY A 476 27.12 17.20 -35.36
C GLY A 476 26.86 17.97 -34.06
N LYS A 477 25.62 18.32 -33.84
CA LYS A 477 25.14 19.06 -32.69
C LYS A 477 23.64 18.76 -32.48
N ILE A 478 23.22 18.65 -31.25
CA ILE A 478 21.80 18.67 -30.84
C ILE A 478 21.60 19.85 -29.90
N THR A 479 20.56 20.64 -30.16
CA THR A 479 20.17 21.76 -29.31
C THR A 479 19.21 21.25 -28.26
N GLN A 480 19.68 21.18 -27.01
CA GLN A 480 18.90 20.72 -25.87
C GLN A 480 18.11 21.84 -25.24
N ASP A 481 16.79 21.84 -25.43
CA ASP A 481 15.88 22.72 -24.69
C ASP A 481 14.90 21.92 -23.82
N TYR A 482 14.49 20.73 -24.24
CA TYR A 482 13.44 19.93 -23.62
C TYR A 482 13.56 18.41 -23.86
N LEU A 483 14.56 17.98 -24.62
CA LEU A 483 14.87 16.57 -24.87
C LEU A 483 15.59 15.97 -23.65
N GLU A 484 15.61 14.65 -23.57
CA GLU A 484 16.46 13.97 -22.59
C GLU A 484 17.92 14.39 -22.80
N GLU A 485 18.66 14.56 -21.70
CA GLU A 485 20.01 15.01 -21.74
C GLU A 485 20.88 13.97 -22.46
N TYR A 486 21.36 14.29 -23.64
CA TYR A 486 22.36 13.46 -24.27
C TYR A 486 23.70 13.64 -23.56
N ASP A 487 24.39 12.54 -23.40
CA ASP A 487 25.60 12.46 -22.63
C ASP A 487 26.72 13.33 -23.24
N LYS A 488 26.98 14.49 -22.61
CA LYS A 488 28.09 15.40 -22.94
C LYS A 488 29.28 15.05 -22.07
N GLU A 489 29.90 13.92 -22.33
CA GLU A 489 31.09 13.58 -21.56
C GLU A 489 32.24 14.56 -21.85
N ASN A 490 32.75 15.11 -20.78
CA ASN A 490 34.00 15.86 -20.79
C ASN A 490 35.17 14.92 -20.44
N GLU A 491 36.39 15.28 -20.87
CA GLU A 491 37.56 14.59 -20.41
C GLU A 491 37.71 14.75 -18.89
N HIS A 492 37.59 13.64 -18.17
CA HIS A 492 37.68 13.66 -16.72
C HIS A 492 38.32 12.39 -16.14
N THR A 493 38.84 12.52 -14.95
CA THR A 493 39.35 11.43 -14.13
C THR A 493 38.56 11.31 -12.85
N SER A 494 37.95 10.16 -12.61
CA SER A 494 37.21 9.86 -11.36
C SER A 494 38.05 8.97 -10.47
N LEU A 495 38.30 9.39 -9.25
CA LEU A 495 38.85 8.55 -8.18
C LEU A 495 37.71 8.05 -7.34
N TYR A 496 37.57 6.74 -7.17
CA TYR A 496 36.47 6.20 -6.38
C TYR A 496 36.93 5.13 -5.40
N ALA A 497 36.20 5.04 -4.29
CA ALA A 497 36.32 3.98 -3.31
C ALA A 497 34.92 3.51 -2.88
N VAL A 498 34.70 2.20 -2.95
CA VAL A 498 33.48 1.55 -2.44
C VAL A 498 33.90 0.57 -1.36
N GLN A 499 33.36 0.75 -0.16
CA GLN A 499 33.77 -0.08 0.97
C GLN A 499 32.60 -0.55 1.81
N TYR A 500 32.78 -1.76 2.35
CA TYR A 500 31.81 -2.37 3.26
C TYR A 500 32.54 -2.87 4.51
N PHE A 501 31.87 -2.65 5.66
CA PHE A 501 32.30 -3.22 6.93
C PHE A 501 31.22 -4.15 7.44
N TYR A 502 31.64 -5.33 7.88
CA TYR A 502 30.80 -6.36 8.48
C TYR A 502 31.30 -6.67 9.87
N ASN A 503 30.39 -6.94 10.81
CA ASN A 503 30.78 -7.45 12.14
C ASN A 503 31.10 -8.95 12.10
N ASN A 504 31.50 -9.52 13.23
CA ASN A 504 31.81 -10.95 13.35
C ASN A 504 30.60 -11.89 13.14
N GLU A 505 29.38 -11.36 13.16
CA GLU A 505 28.14 -12.06 12.85
C GLU A 505 27.73 -11.91 11.37
N GLU A 506 28.64 -11.47 10.52
CA GLU A 506 28.45 -11.24 9.08
C GLU A 506 27.39 -10.15 8.76
N GLN A 507 26.96 -9.38 9.76
CA GLN A 507 26.03 -8.29 9.54
C GLN A 507 26.76 -7.06 9.00
N LYS A 508 26.20 -6.44 7.97
CA LYS A 508 26.70 -5.20 7.40
C LYS A 508 26.57 -4.05 8.38
N LYS A 509 27.66 -3.36 8.66
CA LYS A 509 27.72 -2.18 9.56
C LYS A 509 27.90 -0.88 8.82
N LEU A 510 28.59 -0.90 7.70
CA LEU A 510 28.81 0.28 6.88
C LEU A 510 28.82 -0.09 5.41
N LYS A 511 28.12 0.71 4.61
CA LYS A 511 28.30 0.82 3.16
C LYS A 511 28.70 2.27 2.87
N HIS A 512 29.81 2.45 2.22
CA HIS A 512 30.31 3.77 1.87
C HIS A 512 30.87 3.79 0.46
N ARG A 513 30.39 4.75 -0.32
CA ARG A 513 30.95 5.07 -1.64
C ARG A 513 31.36 6.52 -1.62
N ILE A 514 32.54 6.80 -2.11
CA ILE A 514 33.04 8.16 -2.35
C ILE A 514 33.62 8.20 -3.75
N SER A 515 33.31 9.22 -4.54
CA SER A 515 33.97 9.50 -5.80
C SER A 515 34.29 10.97 -5.94
N LEU A 516 35.40 11.26 -6.58
CA LEU A 516 35.92 12.60 -6.83
C LEU A 516 36.26 12.73 -8.30
N ASP A 517 35.58 13.64 -8.98
CA ASP A 517 35.75 13.90 -10.39
C ASP A 517 36.64 15.13 -10.61
N TYR A 518 37.59 14.99 -11.55
CA TYR A 518 38.54 16.01 -11.95
C TYR A 518 38.49 16.24 -13.45
N LEU A 519 38.18 17.47 -13.85
CA LEU A 519 38.15 17.89 -15.26
C LEU A 519 39.57 18.17 -15.75
N ASN A 520 40.09 17.29 -16.58
CA ASN A 520 41.50 17.34 -17.00
C ASN A 520 41.87 18.57 -17.86
N LYS A 521 40.95 19.00 -18.75
CA LYS A 521 41.15 20.18 -19.61
C LYS A 521 41.10 21.48 -18.85
N GLN A 522 40.19 21.56 -17.89
CA GLN A 522 39.99 22.74 -17.03
C GLN A 522 41.01 22.79 -15.89
N ASN A 523 41.63 21.65 -15.59
CA ASN A 523 42.61 21.46 -14.50
C ASN A 523 41.97 21.83 -13.14
N GLU A 524 40.75 21.33 -12.91
CA GLU A 524 39.99 21.62 -11.69
C GLU A 524 39.17 20.41 -11.22
N PHE A 525 38.90 20.35 -9.93
CA PHE A 525 37.93 19.40 -9.38
C PHE A 525 36.52 19.85 -9.77
N TYR A 526 35.70 18.85 -10.16
CA TYR A 526 34.35 19.09 -10.63
C TYR A 526 33.31 18.77 -9.55
N GLU A 527 33.28 17.50 -9.11
CA GLU A 527 32.26 17.03 -8.20
C GLU A 527 32.84 16.02 -7.21
N LEU A 528 32.32 16.07 -5.96
CA LEU A 528 32.54 15.06 -4.94
C LEU A 528 31.21 14.45 -4.55
N GLU A 529 31.05 13.17 -4.83
CA GLU A 529 29.93 12.35 -4.39
C GLU A 529 30.30 11.58 -3.13
N ASN A 530 29.41 11.54 -2.14
CA ASN A 530 29.55 10.75 -0.93
C ASN A 530 28.25 10.07 -0.58
N LEU A 531 28.20 8.73 -0.65
CA LEU A 531 27.05 7.90 -0.31
C LEU A 531 27.40 7.05 0.91
N LEU A 532 26.70 7.24 2.00
CA LEU A 532 26.96 6.58 3.27
C LEU A 532 25.69 5.92 3.78
N THR A 533 25.74 4.61 4.08
CA THR A 533 24.76 3.91 4.90
C THR A 533 25.49 3.33 6.11
N TYR A 534 25.07 3.73 7.30
CA TYR A 534 25.65 3.25 8.55
C TYR A 534 24.59 2.62 9.44
N TYR A 535 24.81 1.38 9.84
CA TYR A 535 23.95 0.61 10.72
C TYR A 535 24.54 0.62 12.13
N PHE A 536 24.05 1.51 12.99
CA PHE A 536 24.45 1.55 14.39
C PHE A 536 24.19 0.21 15.09
N ASN A 537 22.99 -0.34 14.82
CA ASN A 537 22.53 -1.66 15.21
C ASN A 537 21.37 -2.09 14.29
N GLU A 538 20.70 -3.19 14.58
CA GLU A 538 19.55 -3.70 13.80
C GLU A 538 18.36 -2.71 13.77
N ASN A 539 18.31 -1.80 14.73
CA ASN A 539 17.18 -0.88 14.93
C ASN A 539 17.49 0.57 14.54
N ILE A 540 18.73 0.91 14.23
CA ILE A 540 19.11 2.29 13.95
C ILE A 540 20.03 2.30 12.74
N ASN A 541 19.60 3.03 11.70
CA ASN A 541 20.40 3.27 10.50
C ASN A 541 20.43 4.77 10.14
N LEU A 542 21.51 5.15 9.47
CA LEU A 542 21.72 6.45 8.85
C LEU A 542 22.01 6.24 7.39
N ASN A 543 21.24 6.86 6.51
CA ASN A 543 21.54 7.00 5.10
C ASN A 543 21.87 8.46 4.81
N SER A 544 22.94 8.69 4.05
CA SER A 544 23.33 10.05 3.66
C SER A 544 23.92 10.04 2.26
N GLU A 545 23.41 10.90 1.42
CA GLU A 545 23.89 11.20 0.09
C GLU A 545 24.27 12.68 0.05
N MET A 546 25.46 12.98 -0.42
CA MET A 546 25.99 14.34 -0.52
C MET A 546 26.68 14.52 -1.85
N LEU A 547 26.33 15.58 -2.55
CA LEU A 547 26.94 15.99 -3.80
C LEU A 547 27.49 17.41 -3.61
N TYR A 548 28.77 17.59 -3.81
CA TYR A 548 29.44 18.88 -3.71
C TYR A 548 30.01 19.28 -5.05
N SER A 549 29.55 20.39 -5.60
CA SER A 549 30.12 20.97 -6.82
C SER A 549 31.26 21.93 -6.48
N TYR A 550 32.43 21.64 -6.99
CA TYR A 550 33.60 22.54 -6.86
C TYR A 550 33.43 23.80 -7.72
N GLU A 551 32.83 23.67 -8.91
CA GLU A 551 32.51 24.80 -9.79
C GLU A 551 31.62 25.82 -9.10
N GLN A 552 30.58 25.35 -8.42
CA GLN A 552 29.65 26.20 -7.69
C GLN A 552 30.12 26.48 -6.25
N SER A 553 31.19 25.83 -5.78
CA SER A 553 31.74 25.93 -4.42
C SER A 553 30.68 25.70 -3.32
N ARG A 554 29.74 24.74 -3.56
CA ARG A 554 28.63 24.44 -2.63
C ARG A 554 28.14 23.00 -2.77
N PHE A 555 27.40 22.56 -1.76
CA PHE A 555 26.60 21.36 -1.91
C PHE A 555 25.44 21.64 -2.87
N THR A 556 25.29 20.79 -3.88
CA THR A 556 24.19 20.84 -4.84
C THR A 556 23.05 19.91 -4.43
N ASN A 557 23.39 18.79 -3.79
CA ASN A 557 22.42 17.85 -3.26
C ASN A 557 22.87 17.32 -1.89
N VAL A 558 21.98 17.29 -0.90
CA VAL A 558 22.19 16.60 0.38
C VAL A 558 20.89 15.94 0.79
N ILE A 559 20.87 14.62 0.81
CA ILE A 559 19.75 13.83 1.34
C ILE A 559 20.28 13.05 2.54
N SER A 560 19.61 13.17 3.68
CA SER A 560 19.98 12.43 4.88
C SER A 560 18.75 11.89 5.57
N GLN A 561 18.79 10.64 6.01
CA GLN A 561 17.70 9.97 6.70
C GLN A 561 18.25 9.17 7.87
N ILE A 562 17.62 9.33 9.02
CA ILE A 562 17.88 8.54 10.22
C ILE A 562 16.59 7.79 10.55
N GLU A 563 16.70 6.49 10.72
CA GLU A 563 15.61 5.64 11.18
C GLU A 563 15.98 5.00 12.51
N VAL A 564 15.04 5.02 13.44
CA VAL A 564 15.16 4.42 14.77
C VAL A 564 13.96 3.56 15.05
N ASN A 565 14.15 2.26 15.17
CA ASN A 565 13.10 1.25 15.38
C ASN A 565 13.37 0.46 16.66
N THR A 566 13.27 1.10 17.82
CA THR A 566 13.61 0.46 19.11
C THR A 566 12.47 -0.42 19.62
N ASN A 567 12.73 -1.73 19.74
CA ASN A 567 11.93 -2.71 20.49
C ASN A 567 10.42 -2.70 20.21
N SER A 568 9.99 -2.48 18.98
CA SER A 568 8.58 -2.32 18.60
C SER A 568 7.79 -1.22 19.34
N LYS A 569 8.40 -0.51 20.29
CA LYS A 569 7.73 0.53 21.10
C LYS A 569 7.93 1.94 20.59
N PHE A 570 9.07 2.20 19.97
CA PHE A 570 9.41 3.55 19.50
C PHE A 570 9.99 3.45 18.09
N ASN A 571 9.30 4.09 17.15
CA ASN A 571 9.77 4.28 15.78
C ASN A 571 9.90 5.78 15.54
N TRP A 572 11.05 6.20 15.07
CA TRP A 572 11.31 7.58 14.71
C TRP A 572 12.08 7.64 13.41
N MET A 573 11.61 8.49 12.52
CA MET A 573 12.27 8.81 11.26
C MET A 573 12.53 10.31 11.22
N PHE A 574 13.74 10.67 10.86
CA PHE A 574 14.14 12.03 10.51
C PHE A 574 14.69 12.02 9.10
N SER A 575 14.25 12.95 8.28
CA SER A 575 14.73 13.12 6.91
C SER A 575 15.04 14.59 6.66
N HIS A 576 16.11 14.83 5.91
CA HIS A 576 16.50 16.13 5.41
C HIS A 576 16.81 16.01 3.93
N ALA A 577 16.25 16.90 3.11
CA ALA A 577 16.53 17.01 1.69
C ALA A 577 16.88 18.47 1.37
N TYR A 578 18.02 18.68 0.77
CA TYR A 578 18.51 19.96 0.31
C TYR A 578 18.97 19.83 -1.13
N GLN A 579 18.49 20.68 -2.00
CA GLN A 579 18.96 20.85 -3.37
C GLN A 579 19.21 22.34 -3.64
N ASN A 580 20.28 22.62 -4.36
CA ASN A 580 20.64 23.96 -4.77
C ASN A 580 21.48 23.90 -6.04
N ASP A 581 20.81 23.68 -7.13
CA ASP A 581 21.38 23.55 -8.48
C ASP A 581 20.86 24.65 -9.42
N GLU A 582 21.06 24.50 -10.71
CA GLU A 582 20.58 25.42 -11.73
C GLU A 582 19.06 25.38 -11.93
N TYR A 583 18.37 24.29 -11.54
CA TYR A 583 16.92 24.13 -11.63
C TYR A 583 16.18 24.75 -10.48
N GLY A 584 16.86 25.05 -9.37
CA GLY A 584 16.25 25.68 -8.22
C GLY A 584 16.92 25.40 -6.89
N LYS A 585 16.30 25.95 -5.88
CA LYS A 585 16.71 25.72 -4.49
C LYS A 585 15.51 25.29 -3.67
N TYR A 586 15.62 24.17 -2.99
CA TYR A 586 14.66 23.76 -1.96
C TYR A 586 15.38 23.11 -0.76
N SER A 587 14.74 23.16 0.37
CA SER A 587 15.23 22.50 1.57
C SER A 587 14.08 22.11 2.48
N PHE A 588 14.00 20.82 2.80
CA PHE A 588 12.95 20.25 3.64
C PHE A 588 13.54 19.48 4.81
N ILE A 589 12.86 19.59 5.95
CA ILE A 589 13.07 18.72 7.09
C ILE A 589 11.75 17.99 7.37
N GLY A 590 11.81 16.66 7.41
CA GLY A 590 10.71 15.80 7.79
C GLY A 590 11.05 15.03 9.05
N THR A 591 10.11 14.95 10.00
CA THR A 591 10.25 14.02 11.12
C THR A 591 8.91 13.42 11.48
N ARG A 592 8.93 12.14 11.81
CA ARG A 592 7.76 11.39 12.27
C ARG A 592 8.16 10.45 13.38
N ALA A 593 7.36 10.42 14.42
CA ALA A 593 7.54 9.51 15.55
C ALA A 593 6.26 8.77 15.89
N ASN A 594 6.42 7.53 16.32
CA ASN A 594 5.36 6.69 16.87
C ASN A 594 5.89 6.07 18.16
N TYR A 595 5.15 6.22 19.26
CA TYR A 595 5.55 5.77 20.58
C TYR A 595 4.44 5.04 21.31
N ILE A 596 4.64 3.77 21.60
CA ILE A 596 3.76 2.96 22.44
C ILE A 596 4.06 3.25 23.90
N ALA A 597 3.39 4.26 24.44
CA ALA A 597 3.60 4.75 25.81
C ALA A 597 3.21 3.69 26.86
N THR A 598 2.12 2.97 26.61
CA THR A 598 1.64 1.83 27.39
C THR A 598 1.02 0.80 26.43
N PRO A 599 0.71 -0.44 26.88
CA PRO A 599 0.00 -1.40 26.03
C PRO A 599 -1.33 -0.88 25.45
N ASN A 600 -1.89 0.17 26.05
CA ASN A 600 -3.17 0.74 25.64
C ASN A 600 -3.02 2.08 24.91
N TYR A 601 -1.87 2.77 24.99
CA TYR A 601 -1.71 4.10 24.40
C TYR A 601 -0.54 4.13 23.42
N ASN A 602 -0.85 4.49 22.19
CA ASN A 602 0.10 4.77 21.14
C ASN A 602 0.01 6.26 20.75
N LEU A 603 1.12 6.99 20.87
CA LEU A 603 1.25 8.40 20.50
C LEU A 603 1.99 8.50 19.18
N PHE A 604 1.52 9.34 18.28
CA PHE A 604 2.21 9.58 17.02
C PHE A 604 2.11 11.03 16.59
N GLY A 605 3.10 11.46 15.83
CA GLY A 605 3.12 12.80 15.28
C GLY A 605 4.21 12.96 14.25
N GLY A 606 4.09 14.00 13.44
CA GLY A 606 5.06 14.34 12.42
C GLY A 606 4.93 15.78 11.95
N ILE A 607 6.02 16.29 11.38
CA ILE A 607 6.09 17.61 10.76
C ILE A 607 6.95 17.53 9.51
N TRP A 608 6.51 18.19 8.45
CA TRP A 608 7.25 18.40 7.20
C TRP A 608 7.38 19.89 6.98
N PHE A 609 8.58 20.38 7.12
CA PHE A 609 8.90 21.79 7.18
C PHE A 609 9.77 22.22 6.01
N ASP A 610 9.30 23.22 5.24
CA ASP A 610 10.08 23.91 4.22
C ASP A 610 10.97 24.97 4.94
N THR A 611 12.27 24.70 4.97
CA THR A 611 13.21 25.57 5.68
C THR A 611 13.53 26.87 4.93
N GLN A 612 13.25 26.93 3.62
CA GLN A 612 13.44 28.13 2.82
C GLN A 612 12.31 29.14 3.01
N ARG A 613 11.08 28.62 2.96
CA ARG A 613 9.88 29.43 3.13
C ARG A 613 9.50 29.62 4.60
N ALA A 614 10.20 28.93 5.49
CA ALA A 614 10.00 28.97 6.95
C ALA A 614 8.57 28.66 7.38
N HIS A 615 7.93 27.64 6.73
CA HIS A 615 6.61 27.18 7.11
C HIS A 615 6.50 25.65 7.07
N ALA A 616 5.57 25.10 7.83
CA ALA A 616 5.24 23.68 7.77
C ALA A 616 4.26 23.41 6.62
N ASN A 617 4.65 22.53 5.68
CA ASN A 617 3.74 22.07 4.63
C ASN A 617 2.66 21.15 5.20
N MET A 618 3.01 20.38 6.22
CA MET A 618 2.10 19.52 6.96
C MET A 618 2.64 19.27 8.36
N TRP A 619 1.75 19.21 9.34
CA TRP A 619 2.05 18.61 10.64
C TRP A 619 0.83 17.86 11.19
N GLU A 620 1.11 16.83 11.97
CA GLU A 620 0.07 16.02 12.58
C GLU A 620 0.48 15.60 13.99
N LEU A 621 -0.50 15.48 14.86
CA LEU A 621 -0.34 14.95 16.20
C LEU A 621 -1.57 14.14 16.57
N GLY A 622 -1.36 12.95 17.11
CA GLY A 622 -2.47 12.10 17.48
C GLY A 622 -2.10 11.02 18.47
N TYR A 623 -3.12 10.32 18.91
CA TYR A 623 -2.95 9.13 19.72
C TYR A 623 -4.00 8.07 19.38
N THR A 624 -3.65 6.81 19.62
CA THR A 624 -4.55 5.66 19.57
C THR A 624 -4.67 5.08 20.97
N TYR A 625 -5.90 4.94 21.45
CA TYR A 625 -6.20 4.18 22.63
C TYR A 625 -6.73 2.81 22.23
N GLN A 626 -6.11 1.74 22.71
CA GLN A 626 -6.42 0.36 22.34
C GLN A 626 -6.86 -0.47 23.55
N ARG A 627 -7.95 -1.19 23.39
CA ARG A 627 -8.43 -2.28 24.26
C ARG A 627 -8.43 -3.60 23.48
N LYS A 628 -8.72 -4.71 24.15
CA LYS A 628 -8.81 -6.03 23.50
C LYS A 628 -9.89 -6.07 22.42
N CYS A 629 -11.03 -5.46 22.66
CA CYS A 629 -12.23 -5.54 21.82
C CYS A 629 -12.51 -4.29 20.99
N TRP A 630 -11.74 -3.20 21.15
CA TRP A 630 -11.89 -1.97 20.38
C TRP A 630 -10.65 -1.06 20.47
N ASN A 631 -10.55 -0.14 19.54
CA ASN A 631 -9.66 1.02 19.67
C ASN A 631 -10.31 2.28 19.09
N TYR A 632 -9.78 3.43 19.48
CA TYR A 632 -10.01 4.67 18.75
C TYR A 632 -8.71 5.43 18.57
N SER A 633 -8.66 6.20 17.49
CA SER A 633 -7.58 7.15 17.20
C SER A 633 -8.18 8.55 17.10
N LEU A 634 -7.53 9.49 17.75
CA LEU A 634 -7.80 10.92 17.61
C LEU A 634 -6.55 11.59 17.06
N MET A 635 -6.69 12.33 15.95
CA MET A 635 -5.60 13.02 15.30
C MET A 635 -6.02 14.42 14.87
N TYR A 636 -5.19 15.39 15.12
CA TYR A 636 -5.24 16.70 14.48
C TYR A 636 -4.18 16.76 13.39
N ARG A 637 -4.57 17.25 12.21
CA ARG A 637 -3.66 17.47 11.08
C ARG A 637 -3.91 18.84 10.48
N GLU A 638 -2.84 19.51 10.15
CA GLU A 638 -2.83 20.74 9.36
C GLU A 638 -1.90 20.55 8.17
N ARG A 639 -2.34 20.97 6.99
CA ARG A 639 -1.57 20.86 5.75
C ARG A 639 -1.93 21.97 4.78
N ILE A 640 -1.04 22.20 3.83
CA ILE A 640 -1.25 23.09 2.70
C ILE A 640 -1.61 22.25 1.48
N ASP A 641 -2.81 22.47 0.95
CA ASP A 641 -3.28 21.81 -0.27
C ASP A 641 -3.22 22.78 -1.46
N PRO A 642 -2.72 22.35 -2.63
CA PRO A 642 -2.83 23.13 -3.84
C PRO A 642 -4.30 23.17 -4.30
N GLN A 643 -4.76 24.33 -4.73
CA GLN A 643 -6.13 24.56 -5.23
C GLN A 643 -6.08 25.31 -6.54
N LEU A 644 -6.84 24.89 -7.56
CA LEU A 644 -6.90 25.55 -8.84
C LEU A 644 -8.01 26.60 -8.86
N THR A 645 -7.59 27.87 -8.88
CA THR A 645 -8.49 29.02 -9.01
C THR A 645 -8.52 29.54 -10.46
N SER A 646 -9.42 30.46 -10.77
CA SER A 646 -9.46 31.14 -12.07
C SER A 646 -8.19 31.97 -12.36
N GLY A 647 -7.43 32.35 -11.34
CA GLY A 647 -6.16 33.06 -11.44
C GLY A 647 -4.91 32.16 -11.48
N GLY A 648 -5.07 30.84 -11.37
CA GLY A 648 -3.98 29.86 -11.29
C GLY A 648 -3.99 29.06 -10.00
N ILE A 649 -2.89 28.34 -9.73
CA ILE A 649 -2.71 27.55 -8.50
C ILE A 649 -2.48 28.47 -7.32
N THR A 650 -3.22 28.22 -6.25
CA THR A 650 -3.05 28.83 -4.91
C THR A 650 -2.80 27.75 -3.88
N ALA A 651 -2.20 28.14 -2.75
CA ALA A 651 -1.98 27.28 -1.60
C ALA A 651 -3.07 27.54 -0.55
N LYS A 652 -3.84 26.49 -0.20
CA LYS A 652 -4.89 26.60 0.81
C LYS A 652 -4.50 25.81 2.05
N ASN A 653 -4.52 26.49 3.21
CA ASN A 653 -4.30 25.81 4.48
C ASN A 653 -5.55 25.06 4.91
N GLN A 654 -5.41 23.76 5.18
CA GLN A 654 -6.46 22.86 5.63
C GLN A 654 -6.11 22.29 6.99
N SER A 655 -7.00 22.43 7.95
CA SER A 655 -6.87 21.79 9.25
C SER A 655 -8.05 20.87 9.52
N GLY A 656 -7.81 19.75 10.19
CA GLY A 656 -8.86 18.78 10.49
C GLY A 656 -8.58 17.97 11.75
N VAL A 657 -9.65 17.60 12.42
CA VAL A 657 -9.63 16.60 13.49
C VAL A 657 -10.19 15.30 12.92
N TYR A 658 -9.43 14.24 13.05
CA TYR A 658 -9.77 12.91 12.55
C TYR A 658 -10.07 12.02 13.75
N PHE A 659 -11.20 11.37 13.71
CA PHE A 659 -11.60 10.39 14.72
C PHE A 659 -11.91 9.07 14.03
N ILE A 660 -11.20 8.01 14.42
CA ILE A 660 -11.35 6.67 13.86
C ILE A 660 -11.69 5.74 15.02
N PHE A 661 -12.68 4.89 14.83
CA PHE A 661 -13.10 3.93 15.84
C PHE A 661 -13.20 2.53 15.21
N ASN A 662 -12.66 1.51 15.91
CA ASN A 662 -12.68 0.13 15.44
C ASN A 662 -13.24 -0.79 16.51
N PHE A 663 -14.15 -1.66 16.12
CA PHE A 663 -14.70 -2.75 16.94
C PHE A 663 -14.11 -4.08 16.48
N TYR A 664 -13.45 -4.80 17.35
CA TYR A 664 -12.92 -6.12 17.01
C TYR A 664 -13.94 -7.20 17.36
N PRO A 665 -14.12 -8.26 16.56
CA PRO A 665 -13.59 -8.51 15.23
C PRO A 665 -14.49 -7.99 14.09
N LEU A 666 -15.54 -7.21 14.40
CA LEU A 666 -16.54 -6.75 13.43
C LEU A 666 -15.95 -5.90 12.30
N GLY A 667 -14.72 -5.48 12.45
CA GLY A 667 -14.03 -4.66 11.51
C GLY A 667 -13.92 -3.22 11.97
N GLY A 668 -13.06 -2.51 11.33
CA GLY A 668 -12.80 -1.09 11.49
C GLY A 668 -11.95 -0.67 10.32
N VAL A 669 -11.97 0.58 9.98
CA VAL A 669 -11.02 1.14 9.06
C VAL A 669 -9.67 1.12 9.77
N LYS A 670 -8.82 0.17 9.41
CA LYS A 670 -7.43 0.17 9.81
C LYS A 670 -6.73 1.18 8.90
N TYR A 671 -6.64 2.42 9.34
CA TYR A 671 -5.57 3.26 8.86
C TYR A 671 -4.28 2.67 9.44
N ASP A 672 -3.62 1.83 8.66
CA ASP A 672 -2.21 1.57 8.87
C ASP A 672 -1.52 2.90 8.60
N PHE A 673 -1.19 3.61 9.67
CA PHE A 673 -0.11 4.59 9.63
C PHE A 673 1.21 3.81 9.59
N SER A 674 1.33 2.86 8.63
CA SER A 674 2.61 2.33 8.27
C SER A 674 3.41 3.53 7.78
N LEU A 675 4.56 3.75 8.37
CA LEU A 675 5.65 4.45 7.71
C LEU A 675 5.75 3.77 6.34
N ALA A 676 5.19 4.37 5.29
CA ALA A 676 5.46 3.88 3.96
C ALA A 676 6.97 4.02 3.84
N GLU A 677 7.63 2.91 3.63
CA GLU A 677 8.93 2.93 3.03
C GLU A 677 8.82 3.91 1.87
N SER A 678 9.57 5.00 1.95
CA SER A 678 9.84 5.81 0.78
C SER A 678 10.55 4.85 -0.17
N GLU A 679 9.82 4.20 -1.08
CA GLU A 679 10.43 3.75 -2.30
C GLU A 679 10.93 5.01 -2.99
N ASN A 680 12.16 5.39 -2.67
CA ASN A 680 12.97 6.18 -3.56
C ASN A 680 13.16 5.30 -4.80
N LYS A 681 12.21 5.35 -5.72
CA LYS A 681 12.46 5.01 -7.10
C LYS A 681 13.24 6.18 -7.67
N ILE A 682 14.56 6.01 -7.63
CA ILE A 682 15.48 6.70 -8.53
C ILE A 682 15.07 6.38 -9.97
#